data_3dc7db538fcbf031b75576a899d782ed
#
_entry.id   3dc7db538fcbf031b75576a899d782ed
#
_cell.length_a   1.000
_cell.length_b   1.000
_cell.length_c   1.000
_cell.angle_alpha   90.00
_cell.angle_beta   90.00
_cell.angle_gamma   90.00
#
_symmetry.space_group_name_H-M   'P 1'
#
loop_
_entity.id
_entity.type
_entity.pdbx_description
1 polymer ?
#
loop_
_entity_poly.entity_id
_entity_poly.type
_entity_poly.pdbx_seq_one_letter_code
_entity_poly.pdbx_strand_id
1 'polypeptide(L)'
;LLLWCAPAWADTLELLGPSSAVAPDGFRVAVVRRDASGALVPPGAVSVVAERAALLDAPEQPPLRTFVVVPHPGSREVVVRARVDGLEAEARYGVGPPTTEVRLALEPPAPVKGKDKEALLTVRMVRPDGAADDSGTPPVVRASIGRVEGLERTEPGTYRARYVLPDTRYPEVAILVAFSAWPSPQSIHGAYGRVLVPLAASVTLPGTTEPNAQISIDIAGTSFGPVAAGSDGRFRLPIIVPPGHRFGEGRVVDRVGNVRRMPIDLMLPPTDGLACVLQPQRLPADGESRARLVCATSDPLGRPVEDARVTAQARHGTLSGPVRAEGGLLEWRYTAPRGLAENERITAAWPQRGTGSREELALQLLQGPAAVVGLSVSDVLVHHGARAQVQVTARDAFDRPRPGAVVEMLAPVGTFSPPVELPPGTFTSTWTPPASGEASQVSLRARAWGPAGSEPARIAVWREGGALYVGVSDLAGMPVPIQPLRVDGQAVVTGADGTVRLGPPRPGTLQVAHGVWPGLVRTVYVLGADGPVYPLEAPLVPAAVSQSVKLAPEVPVNVRLKVEGTRVTYWVEDARGQVLEDRKVHVALSGGERVDEAVQGGRTSFTVRAPGPVGVSVADVSTGVTALAEVRP
;
A
#
# COMPACT_ATOMS: atom_id res chain seq x y z
N LEU A 1 -3.95 -59.97 27.19
CA LEU A 1 -3.59 -59.14 26.03
C LEU A 1 -4.87 -58.53 25.45
N LEU A 2 -5.21 -57.33 25.88
CA LEU A 2 -6.26 -56.53 25.23
C LEU A 2 -5.59 -55.78 24.06
N LEU A 3 -5.82 -56.23 22.85
CA LEU A 3 -5.55 -55.49 21.64
C LEU A 3 -6.46 -54.24 21.63
N TRP A 4 -5.89 -53.09 21.85
CA TRP A 4 -6.53 -51.83 21.58
C TRP A 4 -6.57 -51.65 20.06
N CYS A 5 -7.67 -52.03 19.39
CA CYS A 5 -7.96 -51.59 18.04
C CYS A 5 -8.11 -50.08 18.10
N ALA A 6 -7.11 -49.33 17.62
CA ALA A 6 -7.30 -47.94 17.24
C ALA A 6 -8.44 -47.89 16.20
N PRO A 7 -9.39 -46.95 16.33
CA PRO A 7 -10.41 -46.82 15.32
C PRO A 7 -9.73 -46.56 13.98
N ALA A 8 -10.03 -47.41 12.99
CA ALA A 8 -9.61 -47.15 11.60
C ALA A 8 -10.30 -45.84 11.18
N TRP A 9 -9.53 -44.80 11.05
CA TRP A 9 -10.05 -43.51 10.57
C TRP A 9 -10.38 -43.74 9.08
N ALA A 10 -11.60 -43.38 8.70
CA ALA A 10 -11.97 -43.38 7.27
C ALA A 10 -11.34 -42.15 6.62
N ASP A 11 -11.08 -42.24 5.31
CA ASP A 11 -10.71 -41.07 4.52
C ASP A 11 -11.71 -39.94 4.74
N THR A 12 -11.24 -38.72 4.79
CA THR A 12 -12.07 -37.53 5.01
C THR A 12 -11.88 -36.51 3.91
N LEU A 13 -12.97 -35.81 3.58
CA LEU A 13 -12.98 -34.68 2.66
C LEU A 13 -13.43 -33.43 3.41
N GLU A 14 -12.75 -32.31 3.20
CA GLU A 14 -13.02 -31.04 3.85
C GLU A 14 -12.97 -29.90 2.85
N LEU A 15 -13.83 -28.88 3.02
CA LEU A 15 -13.80 -27.63 2.28
C LEU A 15 -13.30 -26.53 3.20
N LEU A 16 -12.17 -25.92 2.81
CA LEU A 16 -11.58 -24.77 3.50
C LEU A 16 -11.90 -23.50 2.74
N GLY A 17 -12.33 -22.47 3.46
CA GLY A 17 -12.64 -21.16 2.90
C GLY A 17 -12.64 -20.09 3.97
N PRO A 18 -13.05 -18.86 3.64
CA PRO A 18 -13.15 -17.78 4.61
C PRO A 18 -14.10 -18.12 5.77
N SER A 19 -13.67 -17.83 6.99
CA SER A 19 -14.47 -18.04 8.20
C SER A 19 -15.47 -16.91 8.49
N SER A 20 -15.40 -15.80 7.75
CA SER A 20 -16.29 -14.65 7.82
C SER A 20 -17.13 -14.56 6.54
N ALA A 21 -18.10 -13.62 6.52
CA ALA A 21 -18.85 -13.35 5.31
C ALA A 21 -17.91 -13.04 4.12
N VAL A 22 -18.28 -13.50 2.94
CA VAL A 22 -17.44 -13.41 1.72
C VAL A 22 -17.85 -12.23 0.84
N ALA A 23 -16.88 -11.71 0.12
CA ALA A 23 -17.12 -10.62 -0.81
C ALA A 23 -17.93 -11.08 -2.03
N PRO A 24 -18.86 -10.26 -2.55
CA PRO A 24 -19.68 -10.61 -3.70
C PRO A 24 -18.89 -10.65 -5.03
N ASP A 25 -17.66 -10.16 -5.08
CA ASP A 25 -16.77 -10.23 -6.25
C ASP A 25 -15.92 -11.51 -6.31
N GLY A 26 -16.04 -12.38 -5.31
CA GLY A 26 -15.46 -13.70 -5.29
C GLY A 26 -14.55 -14.00 -4.11
N PHE A 27 -14.38 -15.27 -3.83
CA PHE A 27 -13.51 -15.78 -2.77
C PHE A 27 -12.92 -17.13 -3.17
N ARG A 28 -11.89 -17.58 -2.46
CA ARG A 28 -11.23 -18.86 -2.73
C ARG A 28 -11.67 -19.93 -1.74
N VAL A 29 -11.84 -21.15 -2.25
CA VAL A 29 -12.04 -22.36 -1.46
C VAL A 29 -11.01 -23.41 -1.85
N ALA A 30 -10.63 -24.27 -0.91
CA ALA A 30 -9.76 -25.41 -1.15
C ALA A 30 -10.46 -26.71 -0.72
N VAL A 31 -10.29 -27.75 -1.54
CA VAL A 31 -10.68 -29.12 -1.22
C VAL A 31 -9.48 -29.82 -0.63
N VAL A 32 -9.65 -30.38 0.56
CA VAL A 32 -8.63 -31.12 1.32
C VAL A 32 -9.10 -32.55 1.52
N ARG A 33 -8.26 -33.52 1.15
CA ARG A 33 -8.48 -34.93 1.43
C ARG A 33 -7.42 -35.42 2.42
N ARG A 34 -7.86 -36.18 3.41
CA ARG A 34 -6.99 -36.91 4.33
C ARG A 34 -7.29 -38.39 4.21
N ASP A 35 -6.24 -39.20 4.18
CA ASP A 35 -6.36 -40.66 4.24
C ASP A 35 -6.71 -41.16 5.65
N ALA A 36 -6.90 -42.44 5.79
CA ALA A 36 -7.23 -43.10 7.06
C ALA A 36 -6.15 -42.92 8.16
N SER A 37 -4.95 -42.49 7.80
CA SER A 37 -3.90 -42.10 8.78
C SER A 37 -3.98 -40.63 9.21
N GLY A 38 -4.85 -39.83 8.58
CA GLY A 38 -4.94 -38.38 8.74
C GLY A 38 -3.93 -37.60 7.91
N ALA A 39 -3.14 -38.27 7.06
CA ALA A 39 -2.18 -37.62 6.18
C ALA A 39 -2.89 -36.93 5.02
N LEU A 40 -2.37 -35.76 4.62
CA LEU A 40 -2.85 -35.05 3.43
C LEU A 40 -2.48 -35.82 2.16
N VAL A 41 -3.48 -36.07 1.33
CA VAL A 41 -3.32 -36.73 0.04
C VAL A 41 -3.95 -35.89 -1.06
N PRO A 42 -3.42 -35.90 -2.29
CA PRO A 42 -4.05 -35.24 -3.42
C PRO A 42 -5.49 -35.75 -3.60
N PRO A 43 -6.49 -34.86 -3.71
CA PRO A 43 -7.89 -35.30 -3.75
C PRO A 43 -8.27 -36.04 -5.03
N GLY A 44 -7.43 -36.08 -6.07
CA GLY A 44 -7.73 -36.74 -7.34
C GLY A 44 -8.75 -35.97 -8.18
N ALA A 45 -9.65 -36.69 -8.84
CA ALA A 45 -10.74 -36.11 -9.62
C ALA A 45 -11.83 -35.57 -8.71
N VAL A 46 -11.86 -34.25 -8.50
CA VAL A 46 -12.82 -33.57 -7.65
C VAL A 46 -13.99 -33.04 -8.46
N SER A 47 -15.21 -33.40 -8.07
CA SER A 47 -16.43 -32.74 -8.55
C SER A 47 -16.83 -31.66 -7.53
N VAL A 48 -16.84 -30.40 -7.95
CA VAL A 48 -17.28 -29.29 -7.10
C VAL A 48 -18.47 -28.58 -7.74
N VAL A 49 -19.47 -28.29 -6.94
CA VAL A 49 -20.68 -27.55 -7.35
C VAL A 49 -20.88 -26.40 -6.37
N ALA A 50 -21.16 -25.22 -6.90
CA ALA A 50 -21.51 -24.05 -6.11
C ALA A 50 -22.96 -23.62 -6.44
N GLU A 51 -23.81 -23.56 -5.44
CA GLU A 51 -25.17 -23.04 -5.59
C GLU A 51 -25.15 -21.51 -5.48
N ARG A 52 -25.82 -20.85 -6.40
CA ARG A 52 -25.91 -19.36 -6.47
C ARG A 52 -24.56 -18.68 -6.71
N ALA A 53 -23.61 -19.37 -7.33
CA ALA A 53 -22.31 -18.82 -7.67
C ALA A 53 -21.76 -19.50 -8.93
N ALA A 54 -20.91 -18.79 -9.66
CA ALA A 54 -20.04 -19.35 -10.67
C ALA A 54 -18.77 -19.94 -10.01
N LEU A 55 -18.29 -21.04 -10.54
CA LEU A 55 -17.07 -21.70 -10.09
C LEU A 55 -16.00 -21.56 -11.18
N LEU A 56 -14.82 -21.08 -10.81
CA LEU A 56 -13.67 -20.94 -11.68
C LEU A 56 -12.51 -21.75 -11.10
N ASP A 57 -11.73 -22.39 -11.97
CA ASP A 57 -10.49 -23.03 -11.54
C ASP A 57 -9.49 -21.98 -11.03
N ALA A 58 -8.85 -22.29 -9.93
CA ALA A 58 -7.73 -21.52 -9.42
C ALA A 58 -6.41 -22.28 -9.66
N PRO A 59 -5.25 -21.61 -9.64
CA PRO A 59 -3.96 -22.26 -9.74
C PRO A 59 -3.85 -23.40 -8.74
N GLU A 60 -3.34 -24.56 -9.20
CA GLU A 60 -3.16 -25.72 -8.35
C GLU A 60 -2.17 -25.44 -7.22
N GLN A 61 -2.50 -25.90 -6.03
CA GLN A 61 -1.67 -25.80 -4.83
C GLN A 61 -1.53 -27.17 -4.17
N PRO A 62 -0.79 -28.13 -4.80
CA PRO A 62 -0.68 -29.48 -4.23
C PRO A 62 -0.25 -29.47 -2.76
N PRO A 63 -0.82 -30.33 -1.90
CA PRO A 63 -1.80 -31.39 -2.22
C PRO A 63 -3.27 -30.94 -2.25
N LEU A 64 -3.54 -29.64 -2.36
CA LEU A 64 -4.89 -29.05 -2.36
C LEU A 64 -5.39 -28.81 -3.79
N ARG A 65 -6.70 -28.95 -4.00
CA ARG A 65 -7.38 -28.44 -5.19
C ARG A 65 -8.13 -27.16 -4.84
N THR A 66 -7.85 -26.05 -5.53
CA THR A 66 -8.40 -24.73 -5.22
C THR A 66 -9.34 -24.24 -6.31
N PHE A 67 -10.35 -23.47 -5.91
CA PHE A 67 -11.35 -22.88 -6.79
C PHE A 67 -11.63 -21.44 -6.38
N VAL A 68 -12.02 -20.61 -7.34
CA VAL A 68 -12.59 -19.28 -7.08
C VAL A 68 -14.10 -19.39 -7.22
N VAL A 69 -14.82 -19.00 -6.19
CA VAL A 69 -16.28 -18.97 -6.13
C VAL A 69 -16.72 -17.53 -6.29
N VAL A 70 -17.49 -17.24 -7.35
CA VAL A 70 -18.01 -15.90 -7.64
C VAL A 70 -19.52 -15.89 -7.42
N PRO A 71 -20.04 -15.30 -6.33
CA PRO A 71 -21.48 -15.24 -6.05
C PRO A 71 -22.25 -14.59 -7.21
N HIS A 72 -23.43 -15.12 -7.53
CA HIS A 72 -24.32 -14.46 -8.46
C HIS A 72 -24.85 -13.13 -7.86
N PRO A 73 -25.10 -12.11 -8.67
CA PRO A 73 -25.63 -10.84 -8.18
C PRO A 73 -26.86 -11.02 -7.31
N GLY A 74 -26.87 -10.40 -6.13
CA GLY A 74 -27.97 -10.49 -5.17
C GLY A 74 -28.00 -11.73 -4.29
N SER A 75 -27.06 -12.67 -4.43
CA SER A 75 -26.95 -13.81 -3.54
C SER A 75 -26.58 -13.37 -2.12
N ARG A 76 -27.28 -13.86 -1.12
CA ARG A 76 -26.97 -13.64 0.31
C ARG A 76 -26.19 -14.80 0.92
N GLU A 77 -26.23 -15.97 0.29
CA GLU A 77 -25.54 -17.18 0.69
C GLU A 77 -25.10 -17.98 -0.55
N VAL A 78 -23.95 -18.61 -0.45
CA VAL A 78 -23.43 -19.57 -1.41
C VAL A 78 -23.18 -20.88 -0.68
N VAL A 79 -23.61 -21.99 -1.27
CA VAL A 79 -23.32 -23.34 -0.77
C VAL A 79 -22.38 -24.03 -1.75
N VAL A 80 -21.23 -24.48 -1.23
CA VAL A 80 -20.24 -25.22 -2.02
C VAL A 80 -20.24 -26.67 -1.57
N ARG A 81 -20.34 -27.61 -2.53
CA ARG A 81 -20.26 -29.05 -2.29
C ARG A 81 -19.13 -29.64 -3.10
N ALA A 82 -18.33 -30.47 -2.47
CA ALA A 82 -17.26 -31.23 -3.11
C ALA A 82 -17.53 -32.73 -2.94
N ARG A 83 -17.21 -33.51 -3.98
CA ARG A 83 -17.30 -34.98 -4.01
C ARG A 83 -16.05 -35.58 -4.59
N VAL A 84 -15.52 -36.60 -3.93
CA VAL A 84 -14.35 -37.39 -4.35
C VAL A 84 -14.49 -38.81 -3.87
N ASP A 85 -14.47 -39.80 -4.76
CA ASP A 85 -14.47 -41.22 -4.40
C ASP A 85 -15.54 -41.65 -3.37
N GLY A 86 -16.74 -41.06 -3.45
CA GLY A 86 -17.84 -41.32 -2.52
C GLY A 86 -17.82 -40.49 -1.22
N LEU A 87 -16.77 -39.72 -0.98
CA LEU A 87 -16.71 -38.74 0.10
C LEU A 87 -17.40 -37.45 -0.34
N GLU A 88 -18.07 -36.79 0.61
CA GLU A 88 -18.74 -35.51 0.38
C GLU A 88 -18.36 -34.49 1.46
N ALA A 89 -18.23 -33.22 1.04
CA ALA A 89 -18.06 -32.08 1.94
C ALA A 89 -18.98 -30.94 1.50
N GLU A 90 -19.62 -30.25 2.45
CA GLU A 90 -20.44 -29.06 2.20
C GLU A 90 -19.96 -27.92 3.09
N ALA A 91 -19.89 -26.71 2.53
CA ALA A 91 -19.64 -25.49 3.24
C ALA A 91 -20.57 -24.37 2.79
N ARG A 92 -21.00 -23.51 3.73
CA ARG A 92 -21.92 -22.39 3.50
C ARG A 92 -21.23 -21.08 3.80
N TYR A 93 -21.36 -20.13 2.89
CA TYR A 93 -20.72 -18.82 2.98
C TYR A 93 -21.76 -17.71 2.84
N GLY A 94 -21.92 -16.89 3.88
CA GLY A 94 -22.73 -15.67 3.81
C GLY A 94 -22.07 -14.65 2.89
N VAL A 95 -22.84 -14.06 1.96
CA VAL A 95 -22.34 -13.09 0.98
C VAL A 95 -22.78 -11.69 1.38
N GLY A 96 -21.87 -10.75 1.28
CA GLY A 96 -22.17 -9.33 1.40
C GLY A 96 -21.23 -8.58 2.34
N PRO A 97 -21.24 -7.26 2.28
CA PRO A 97 -20.55 -6.45 3.27
C PRO A 97 -21.23 -6.59 4.62
N PRO A 98 -20.47 -6.61 5.72
CA PRO A 98 -21.05 -6.60 7.08
C PRO A 98 -21.91 -5.36 7.32
N THR A 99 -21.45 -4.19 6.87
CA THR A 99 -22.18 -2.92 6.91
C THR A 99 -23.09 -2.82 5.70
N THR A 100 -24.37 -2.69 5.93
CA THR A 100 -25.37 -2.59 4.84
C THR A 100 -25.82 -1.18 4.57
N GLU A 101 -25.65 -0.25 5.52
CA GLU A 101 -26.08 1.13 5.40
C GLU A 101 -25.16 2.09 6.13
N VAL A 102 -24.86 3.22 5.51
CA VAL A 102 -24.20 4.37 6.13
C VAL A 102 -25.20 5.51 6.20
N ARG A 103 -25.52 5.96 7.41
CA ARG A 103 -26.45 7.05 7.68
C ARG A 103 -25.69 8.31 8.06
N LEU A 104 -26.03 9.43 7.40
CA LEU A 104 -25.48 10.74 7.70
C LEU A 104 -26.56 11.65 8.24
N ALA A 105 -26.23 12.42 9.29
CA ALA A 105 -27.09 13.43 9.85
C ALA A 105 -26.29 14.68 10.21
N LEU A 106 -26.88 15.86 10.01
CA LEU A 106 -26.31 17.13 10.44
C LEU A 106 -27.15 17.76 11.56
N GLU A 107 -26.45 18.48 12.42
CA GLU A 107 -27.08 19.29 13.47
C GLU A 107 -26.44 20.71 13.46
N PRO A 108 -27.19 21.76 13.10
CA PRO A 108 -28.59 21.74 12.65
C PRO A 108 -28.76 21.11 11.25
N PRO A 109 -29.93 20.51 10.92
CA PRO A 109 -30.15 19.80 9.66
C PRO A 109 -30.21 20.72 8.43
N ALA A 110 -30.50 22.01 8.63
CA ALA A 110 -30.54 23.03 7.59
C ALA A 110 -29.81 24.31 8.09
N PRO A 111 -28.50 24.31 8.08
CA PRO A 111 -27.73 25.46 8.53
C PRO A 111 -27.88 26.65 7.56
N VAL A 112 -27.82 27.86 8.09
CA VAL A 112 -27.98 29.11 7.34
C VAL A 112 -26.64 29.83 7.22
N LYS A 113 -26.15 29.97 6.01
CA LYS A 113 -24.91 30.71 5.73
C LYS A 113 -25.06 32.20 6.13
N GLY A 114 -24.02 32.72 6.79
CA GLY A 114 -24.05 34.07 7.38
C GLY A 114 -24.61 34.12 8.79
N LYS A 115 -25.20 33.03 9.30
CA LYS A 115 -25.56 32.82 10.70
C LYS A 115 -24.75 31.72 11.34
N ASP A 116 -24.75 30.56 10.69
CA ASP A 116 -24.00 29.38 11.14
C ASP A 116 -22.65 29.33 10.42
N LYS A 117 -21.59 28.98 11.15
CA LYS A 117 -20.23 28.79 10.61
C LYS A 117 -19.97 27.30 10.34
N GLU A 118 -20.53 26.45 11.18
CA GLU A 118 -20.33 25.01 11.14
C GLU A 118 -21.58 24.24 11.60
N ALA A 119 -21.65 22.97 11.26
CA ALA A 119 -22.66 22.02 11.73
C ALA A 119 -21.97 20.73 12.18
N LEU A 120 -22.55 20.05 13.15
CA LEU A 120 -22.07 18.73 13.60
C LEU A 120 -22.56 17.65 12.62
N LEU A 121 -21.62 16.98 11.98
CA LEU A 121 -21.89 15.80 11.15
C LEU A 121 -21.76 14.54 12.00
N THR A 122 -22.79 13.68 11.97
CA THR A 122 -22.75 12.33 12.54
C THR A 122 -22.87 11.31 11.40
N VAL A 123 -21.96 10.34 11.36
CA VAL A 123 -21.95 9.22 10.42
C VAL A 123 -22.12 7.93 11.21
N ARG A 124 -23.15 7.16 10.90
CA ARG A 124 -23.45 5.86 11.54
C ARG A 124 -23.37 4.75 10.51
N MET A 125 -22.61 3.72 10.85
CA MET A 125 -22.56 2.46 10.10
C MET A 125 -23.44 1.43 10.81
N VAL A 126 -24.40 0.88 10.11
CA VAL A 126 -25.41 -0.02 10.67
C VAL A 126 -25.52 -1.32 9.89
N ARG A 127 -25.75 -2.41 10.62
CA ARG A 127 -26.08 -3.74 10.08
C ARG A 127 -27.57 -3.84 9.71
N PRO A 128 -27.96 -4.91 9.01
CA PRO A 128 -29.37 -5.16 8.70
C PRO A 128 -30.30 -5.23 9.92
N ASP A 129 -29.77 -5.64 11.05
CA ASP A 129 -30.50 -5.71 12.33
C ASP A 129 -30.56 -4.35 13.06
N GLY A 130 -29.99 -3.30 12.48
CA GLY A 130 -29.91 -1.96 13.07
C GLY A 130 -28.78 -1.78 14.09
N ALA A 131 -28.02 -2.83 14.41
CA ALA A 131 -26.88 -2.73 15.31
C ALA A 131 -25.72 -1.93 14.65
N ALA A 132 -24.90 -1.31 15.49
CA ALA A 132 -23.70 -0.64 15.04
C ALA A 132 -22.70 -1.62 14.39
N ASP A 133 -22.02 -1.21 13.35
CA ASP A 133 -21.04 -2.03 12.63
C ASP A 133 -19.69 -1.34 12.48
N ASP A 134 -18.65 -1.96 13.03
CA ASP A 134 -17.26 -1.53 12.93
C ASP A 134 -16.41 -2.45 12.06
N SER A 135 -17.00 -3.42 11.38
CA SER A 135 -16.27 -4.43 10.59
C SER A 135 -15.70 -3.88 9.29
N GLY A 136 -16.19 -2.71 8.82
CA GLY A 136 -15.65 -2.00 7.67
C GLY A 136 -14.45 -1.12 8.00
N THR A 137 -13.87 -0.49 6.97
CA THR A 137 -12.91 0.58 7.15
C THR A 137 -13.59 1.83 7.71
N PRO A 138 -12.88 2.73 8.44
CA PRO A 138 -13.41 4.03 8.78
C PRO A 138 -14.00 4.72 7.53
N PRO A 139 -15.17 5.38 7.65
CA PRO A 139 -15.79 6.00 6.49
C PRO A 139 -14.97 7.19 6.00
N VAL A 140 -14.84 7.30 4.68
CA VAL A 140 -14.37 8.52 4.04
C VAL A 140 -15.57 9.38 3.73
N VAL A 141 -15.53 10.65 4.14
CA VAL A 141 -16.62 11.60 3.92
C VAL A 141 -16.11 12.77 3.07
N ARG A 142 -16.90 13.14 2.08
CA ARG A 142 -16.65 14.34 1.26
C ARG A 142 -17.92 15.17 1.16
N ALA A 143 -17.72 16.48 1.02
CA ALA A 143 -18.77 17.44 0.73
C ALA A 143 -18.53 18.07 -0.63
N SER A 144 -19.59 18.32 -1.43
CA SER A 144 -19.52 19.05 -2.71
C SER A 144 -19.06 20.49 -2.52
N ILE A 145 -19.48 21.11 -1.42
CA ILE A 145 -19.12 22.46 -1.02
C ILE A 145 -18.90 22.50 0.50
N GLY A 146 -18.08 23.44 0.98
CA GLY A 146 -17.63 23.44 2.36
C GLY A 146 -16.56 22.38 2.61
N ARG A 147 -16.31 22.04 3.89
CA ARG A 147 -15.28 21.08 4.30
C ARG A 147 -15.75 20.23 5.47
N VAL A 148 -15.37 18.96 5.46
CA VAL A 148 -15.53 18.06 6.60
C VAL A 148 -14.17 17.93 7.30
N GLU A 149 -14.13 18.24 8.59
CA GLU A 149 -12.91 18.28 9.39
C GLU A 149 -13.07 17.46 10.67
N GLY A 150 -11.98 16.79 11.11
CA GLY A 150 -11.91 16.10 12.39
C GLY A 150 -12.88 14.92 12.49
N LEU A 151 -12.89 14.02 11.50
CA LEU A 151 -13.69 12.80 11.58
C LEU A 151 -13.10 11.86 12.62
N GLU A 152 -13.78 11.70 13.74
CA GLU A 152 -13.34 10.90 14.88
C GLU A 152 -14.42 9.85 15.23
N ARG A 153 -13.96 8.66 15.63
CA ARG A 153 -14.82 7.62 16.15
C ARG A 153 -15.24 7.94 17.59
N THR A 154 -16.51 8.08 17.84
CA THR A 154 -17.04 8.37 19.19
C THR A 154 -17.59 7.14 19.89
N GLU A 155 -18.21 6.23 19.14
CA GLU A 155 -18.80 4.98 19.60
C GLU A 155 -18.62 3.90 18.53
N PRO A 156 -18.82 2.61 18.83
CA PRO A 156 -18.85 1.58 17.81
C PRO A 156 -19.77 1.94 16.65
N GLY A 157 -19.22 1.92 15.41
CA GLY A 157 -19.95 2.26 14.19
C GLY A 157 -20.41 3.72 14.09
N THR A 158 -20.01 4.62 15.00
CA THR A 158 -20.42 6.02 15.01
C THR A 158 -19.22 6.95 14.96
N TYR A 159 -19.25 7.86 14.00
CA TYR A 159 -18.20 8.87 13.78
C TYR A 159 -18.82 10.26 13.83
N ARG A 160 -18.05 11.24 14.33
CA ARG A 160 -18.45 12.65 14.34
C ARG A 160 -17.39 13.50 13.67
N ALA A 161 -17.83 14.54 12.98
CA ALA A 161 -16.97 15.51 12.32
C ALA A 161 -17.61 16.89 12.35
N ARG A 162 -16.83 17.92 12.11
CA ARG A 162 -17.33 19.27 11.86
C ARG A 162 -17.51 19.46 10.35
N TYR A 163 -18.69 19.85 9.95
CA TYR A 163 -18.94 20.36 8.61
C TYR A 163 -18.83 21.88 8.66
N VAL A 164 -17.76 22.43 8.08
CA VAL A 164 -17.52 23.87 7.96
C VAL A 164 -18.23 24.38 6.70
N LEU A 165 -19.16 25.30 6.89
CA LEU A 165 -19.95 25.86 5.80
C LEU A 165 -19.06 26.65 4.83
N PRO A 166 -19.41 26.69 3.51
CA PRO A 166 -18.68 27.51 2.55
C PRO A 166 -18.92 29.01 2.81
N ASP A 167 -17.90 29.81 2.60
CA ASP A 167 -17.95 31.27 2.75
C ASP A 167 -18.50 31.96 1.48
N THR A 168 -19.52 31.37 0.88
CA THR A 168 -20.22 31.93 -0.28
C THR A 168 -21.53 32.62 0.18
N ARG A 169 -21.92 33.67 -0.52
CA ARG A 169 -23.16 34.39 -0.22
C ARG A 169 -24.41 33.84 -0.94
N TYR A 170 -24.23 32.79 -1.73
CA TYR A 170 -25.32 32.20 -2.50
C TYR A 170 -25.92 31.02 -1.74
N PRO A 171 -27.28 30.85 -1.81
CA PRO A 171 -27.90 29.62 -1.34
C PRO A 171 -27.50 28.46 -2.26
N GLU A 172 -27.12 27.32 -1.66
CA GLU A 172 -26.60 26.16 -2.38
C GLU A 172 -27.07 24.88 -1.70
N VAL A 173 -26.99 23.77 -2.40
CA VAL A 173 -27.18 22.45 -1.79
C VAL A 173 -25.83 21.79 -1.60
N ALA A 174 -25.46 21.52 -0.36
CA ALA A 174 -24.32 20.68 -0.06
C ALA A 174 -24.71 19.22 -0.15
N ILE A 175 -23.92 18.43 -0.87
CA ILE A 175 -24.02 16.97 -0.91
C ILE A 175 -22.89 16.43 -0.07
N LEU A 176 -23.21 15.73 1.02
CA LEU A 176 -22.22 14.96 1.79
C LEU A 176 -22.39 13.49 1.45
N VAL A 177 -21.31 12.88 1.00
CA VAL A 177 -21.25 11.45 0.66
C VAL A 177 -20.24 10.77 1.57
N ALA A 178 -20.63 9.65 2.16
CA ALA A 178 -19.75 8.80 2.94
C ALA A 178 -19.68 7.40 2.32
N PHE A 179 -18.49 6.81 2.38
CA PHE A 179 -18.25 5.46 1.92
C PHE A 179 -17.32 4.72 2.90
N SER A 180 -17.70 3.49 3.28
CA SER A 180 -16.90 2.56 4.08
C SER A 180 -16.66 1.30 3.27
N ALA A 181 -15.40 1.03 2.91
CA ALA A 181 -15.05 -0.15 2.14
C ALA A 181 -14.99 -1.40 3.03
N TRP A 182 -15.25 -2.55 2.42
CA TRP A 182 -14.93 -3.85 3.00
C TRP A 182 -13.42 -3.99 3.19
N PRO A 183 -12.93 -4.40 4.37
CA PRO A 183 -11.49 -4.50 4.62
C PRO A 183 -10.90 -5.77 3.99
N SER A 184 -10.96 -5.88 2.68
CA SER A 184 -10.32 -6.96 1.92
C SER A 184 -9.47 -6.37 0.80
N PRO A 185 -8.21 -6.81 0.66
CA PRO A 185 -7.34 -6.35 -0.43
C PRO A 185 -7.89 -6.65 -1.83
N GLN A 186 -8.80 -7.62 -1.93
CA GLN A 186 -9.36 -8.11 -3.19
C GLN A 186 -10.77 -7.59 -3.46
N SER A 187 -11.44 -7.05 -2.45
CA SER A 187 -12.80 -6.52 -2.57
C SER A 187 -12.85 -5.03 -2.30
N ILE A 188 -13.61 -4.33 -3.12
CA ILE A 188 -13.93 -2.91 -2.98
C ILE A 188 -15.39 -2.70 -2.62
N HIS A 189 -16.12 -3.76 -2.31
CA HIS A 189 -17.47 -3.64 -1.80
C HIS A 189 -17.48 -2.91 -0.47
N GLY A 190 -18.55 -2.18 -0.23
CA GLY A 190 -18.70 -1.40 0.98
C GLY A 190 -20.09 -0.80 1.05
N ALA A 191 -20.36 -0.12 2.14
CA ALA A 191 -21.58 0.63 2.34
C ALA A 191 -21.33 2.10 2.06
N TYR A 192 -22.33 2.77 1.56
CA TYR A 192 -22.30 4.19 1.29
C TYR A 192 -23.61 4.85 1.75
N GLY A 193 -23.52 6.14 2.00
CA GLY A 193 -24.66 6.96 2.33
C GLY A 193 -24.43 8.39 1.88
N ARG A 194 -25.50 9.14 1.87
CA ARG A 194 -25.46 10.55 1.56
C ARG A 194 -26.47 11.33 2.36
N VAL A 195 -26.24 12.63 2.48
CA VAL A 195 -27.24 13.60 2.91
C VAL A 195 -27.18 14.83 1.99
N LEU A 196 -28.34 15.31 1.59
CA LEU A 196 -28.48 16.55 0.83
C LEU A 196 -28.89 17.64 1.80
N VAL A 197 -28.05 18.66 1.94
CA VAL A 197 -28.19 19.71 2.95
C VAL A 197 -28.50 21.02 2.26
N PRO A 198 -29.72 21.55 2.38
CA PRO A 198 -30.05 22.87 1.87
C PRO A 198 -29.36 23.95 2.74
N LEU A 199 -28.43 24.67 2.14
CA LEU A 199 -27.74 25.81 2.75
C LEU A 199 -28.43 27.09 2.31
N ALA A 200 -29.37 27.56 3.12
CA ALA A 200 -29.96 28.89 2.92
C ALA A 200 -28.92 29.98 3.13
N ALA A 201 -29.06 31.10 2.46
CA ALA A 201 -28.19 32.26 2.63
C ALA A 201 -28.91 33.41 3.32
N SER A 202 -28.32 33.95 4.38
CA SER A 202 -28.76 35.19 5.01
C SER A 202 -28.12 36.37 4.28
N VAL A 203 -28.94 37.14 3.58
CA VAL A 203 -28.49 38.30 2.79
C VAL A 203 -29.32 39.53 3.14
N THR A 204 -28.80 40.70 2.82
CA THR A 204 -29.55 41.96 2.93
C THR A 204 -29.89 42.43 1.52
N LEU A 205 -31.17 42.52 1.22
CA LEU A 205 -31.70 43.05 -0.05
C LEU A 205 -31.72 44.57 0.01
N PRO A 206 -30.85 45.29 -0.71
CA PRO A 206 -30.94 46.73 -0.83
C PRO A 206 -31.94 47.09 -1.90
N GLY A 207 -32.61 48.21 -1.72
CA GLY A 207 -33.52 48.72 -2.73
C GLY A 207 -33.93 50.17 -2.50
N THR A 208 -34.75 50.70 -3.44
CA THR A 208 -35.33 52.03 -3.37
C THR A 208 -36.79 51.95 -3.67
N THR A 209 -37.60 52.76 -2.96
CA THR A 209 -39.02 52.89 -3.14
C THR A 209 -39.46 54.28 -2.70
N GLU A 210 -40.75 54.51 -2.59
CA GLU A 210 -41.25 55.76 -2.03
C GLU A 210 -40.81 55.98 -0.58
N PRO A 211 -40.48 57.24 -0.18
CA PRO A 211 -40.10 57.54 1.20
C PRO A 211 -41.15 57.08 2.22
N ASN A 212 -40.66 56.43 3.29
CA ASN A 212 -41.47 55.88 4.38
C ASN A 212 -42.46 54.75 4.00
N ALA A 213 -42.42 54.20 2.79
CA ALA A 213 -43.19 53.01 2.45
C ALA A 213 -42.74 51.78 3.26
N GLN A 214 -43.66 50.86 3.49
CA GLN A 214 -43.34 49.57 4.16
C GLN A 214 -43.07 48.47 3.09
N ILE A 215 -41.96 47.82 3.21
CA ILE A 215 -41.49 46.80 2.26
C ILE A 215 -41.45 45.44 2.94
N SER A 216 -42.08 44.45 2.34
CA SER A 216 -41.91 43.03 2.65
C SER A 216 -41.67 42.21 1.39
N ILE A 217 -41.12 41.00 1.52
CA ILE A 217 -40.93 40.06 0.43
C ILE A 217 -41.28 38.65 0.93
N ASP A 218 -42.00 37.91 0.09
CA ASP A 218 -42.30 36.51 0.31
C ASP A 218 -41.38 35.65 -0.57
N ILE A 219 -40.61 34.75 0.09
CA ILE A 219 -39.69 33.83 -0.58
C ILE A 219 -39.99 32.42 -0.09
N ALA A 220 -40.27 31.51 -0.98
CA ALA A 220 -40.55 30.11 -0.64
C ALA A 220 -41.63 29.94 0.46
N GLY A 221 -42.65 30.83 0.46
CA GLY A 221 -43.72 30.80 1.47
C GLY A 221 -43.35 31.43 2.82
N THR A 222 -42.18 32.03 2.96
CA THR A 222 -41.78 32.78 4.15
C THR A 222 -41.73 34.26 3.87
N SER A 223 -42.43 35.06 4.71
CA SER A 223 -42.48 36.51 4.59
C SER A 223 -41.39 37.18 5.43
N PHE A 224 -40.64 38.09 4.83
CA PHE A 224 -39.59 38.89 5.47
C PHE A 224 -39.98 40.38 5.47
N GLY A 225 -39.73 41.06 6.55
CA GLY A 225 -40.17 42.43 6.80
C GLY A 225 -41.48 42.46 7.64
N PRO A 226 -42.23 43.61 7.66
CA PRO A 226 -41.96 44.79 6.89
C PRO A 226 -40.80 45.65 7.45
N VAL A 227 -40.08 46.34 6.56
CA VAL A 227 -39.13 47.40 6.90
C VAL A 227 -39.58 48.70 6.28
N ALA A 228 -39.36 49.81 6.96
CA ALA A 228 -39.69 51.14 6.41
C ALA A 228 -38.52 51.65 5.54
N ALA A 229 -38.86 52.25 4.38
CA ALA A 229 -37.89 53.00 3.61
C ALA A 229 -37.53 54.31 4.34
N GLY A 230 -36.31 54.77 4.18
CA GLY A 230 -35.86 56.04 4.69
C GLY A 230 -36.55 57.24 3.99
N SER A 231 -36.27 58.45 4.47
CA SER A 231 -36.70 59.71 3.85
C SER A 231 -36.12 59.90 2.45
N ASP A 232 -35.05 59.21 2.11
CA ASP A 232 -34.41 59.13 0.79
C ASP A 232 -34.99 58.00 -0.10
N GLY A 233 -35.97 57.26 0.42
CA GLY A 233 -36.58 56.10 -0.25
C GLY A 233 -35.75 54.83 -0.24
N ARG A 234 -34.57 54.82 0.38
CA ARG A 234 -33.70 53.62 0.45
C ARG A 234 -34.13 52.71 1.59
N PHE A 235 -34.02 51.39 1.32
CA PHE A 235 -34.26 50.39 2.36
C PHE A 235 -33.19 49.30 2.32
N ARG A 236 -33.08 48.56 3.41
CA ARG A 236 -32.30 47.33 3.53
C ARG A 236 -33.14 46.28 4.24
N LEU A 237 -33.54 45.26 3.52
CA LEU A 237 -34.39 44.19 4.04
C LEU A 237 -33.57 42.93 4.25
N PRO A 238 -33.32 42.49 5.52
CA PRO A 238 -32.69 41.20 5.78
C PRO A 238 -33.62 40.05 5.39
N ILE A 239 -33.11 39.14 4.59
CA ILE A 239 -33.84 37.99 4.09
C ILE A 239 -33.03 36.72 4.24
N ILE A 240 -33.71 35.57 4.28
CA ILE A 240 -33.10 34.24 4.18
C ILE A 240 -33.61 33.60 2.91
N VAL A 241 -32.71 33.29 2.01
CA VAL A 241 -33.07 32.69 0.70
C VAL A 241 -32.69 31.20 0.74
N PRO A 242 -33.63 30.27 0.63
CA PRO A 242 -33.34 28.87 0.48
C PRO A 242 -32.81 28.55 -0.94
N PRO A 243 -32.08 27.41 -1.12
CA PRO A 243 -31.58 27.00 -2.44
C PRO A 243 -32.69 26.83 -3.47
N GLY A 244 -32.37 27.07 -4.75
CA GLY A 244 -33.27 26.87 -5.87
C GLY A 244 -34.32 27.97 -6.08
N HIS A 245 -34.43 28.92 -5.18
CA HIS A 245 -35.40 30.04 -5.28
C HIS A 245 -34.71 31.29 -5.79
N ARG A 246 -34.99 31.62 -7.07
CA ARG A 246 -34.48 32.83 -7.73
C ARG A 246 -35.37 34.05 -7.57
N PHE A 247 -36.67 33.84 -7.41
CA PHE A 247 -37.65 34.91 -7.35
C PHE A 247 -38.37 34.95 -6.00
N GLY A 248 -38.69 36.18 -5.55
CA GLY A 248 -39.59 36.44 -4.45
C GLY A 248 -40.73 37.39 -4.88
N GLU A 249 -41.81 37.39 -4.13
CA GLU A 249 -42.90 38.36 -4.32
C GLU A 249 -42.73 39.55 -3.38
N GLY A 250 -42.28 40.68 -3.92
CA GLY A 250 -42.16 41.94 -3.16
C GLY A 250 -43.51 42.57 -2.98
N ARG A 251 -43.77 43.10 -1.76
CA ARG A 251 -44.96 43.87 -1.40
C ARG A 251 -44.53 45.21 -0.82
N VAL A 252 -45.01 46.28 -1.44
CA VAL A 252 -44.76 47.64 -0.97
C VAL A 252 -46.11 48.26 -0.58
N VAL A 253 -46.17 48.86 0.62
CA VAL A 253 -47.33 49.60 1.11
C VAL A 253 -46.94 51.04 1.28
N ASP A 254 -47.57 51.98 0.57
CA ASP A 254 -47.28 53.39 0.71
C ASP A 254 -47.88 54.00 2.00
N ARG A 255 -47.64 55.27 2.22
CA ARG A 255 -48.10 55.98 3.43
C ARG A 255 -49.62 56.11 3.55
N VAL A 256 -50.35 55.95 2.43
CA VAL A 256 -51.83 56.06 2.38
C VAL A 256 -52.50 54.66 2.30
N GLY A 257 -51.69 53.59 2.35
CA GLY A 257 -52.19 52.22 2.40
C GLY A 257 -52.33 51.52 1.07
N ASN A 258 -51.92 52.10 -0.08
CA ASN A 258 -51.92 51.40 -1.36
C ASN A 258 -50.89 50.29 -1.38
N VAL A 259 -51.27 49.15 -1.89
CA VAL A 259 -50.43 47.95 -1.96
C VAL A 259 -50.01 47.67 -3.39
N ARG A 260 -48.71 47.63 -3.62
CA ARG A 260 -48.12 47.17 -4.88
C ARG A 260 -47.40 45.84 -4.68
N ARG A 261 -47.66 44.89 -5.56
CA ARG A 261 -46.93 43.60 -5.58
C ARG A 261 -46.13 43.49 -6.86
N MET A 262 -44.95 42.90 -6.80
CA MET A 262 -44.08 42.70 -7.95
C MET A 262 -43.17 41.51 -7.75
N PRO A 263 -42.84 40.73 -8.81
CA PRO A 263 -41.78 39.74 -8.72
C PRO A 263 -40.42 40.42 -8.58
N ILE A 264 -39.59 39.94 -7.67
CA ILE A 264 -38.22 40.41 -7.46
C ILE A 264 -37.30 39.28 -7.85
N ASP A 265 -36.44 39.51 -8.86
CA ASP A 265 -35.34 38.60 -9.20
C ASP A 265 -34.20 38.83 -8.18
N LEU A 266 -33.90 37.81 -7.38
CA LEU A 266 -32.84 37.82 -6.37
C LEU A 266 -31.45 37.68 -7.00
N MET A 267 -31.38 37.49 -8.33
CA MET A 267 -30.14 37.30 -9.11
C MET A 267 -29.27 36.13 -8.62
N LEU A 268 -29.91 35.12 -8.06
CA LEU A 268 -29.25 33.92 -7.54
C LEU A 268 -29.39 32.79 -8.55
N PRO A 269 -28.31 32.35 -9.22
CA PRO A 269 -28.39 31.27 -10.17
C PRO A 269 -28.68 29.95 -9.44
N PRO A 270 -29.66 29.15 -9.94
CA PRO A 270 -29.83 27.79 -9.44
C PRO A 270 -28.61 26.95 -9.84
N THR A 271 -28.03 26.21 -8.91
CA THR A 271 -26.89 25.34 -9.16
C THR A 271 -27.20 23.89 -8.86
N ASP A 272 -26.88 23.02 -9.79
CA ASP A 272 -26.89 21.57 -9.57
C ASP A 272 -25.63 21.15 -8.79
N GLY A 273 -25.76 20.14 -7.95
CA GLY A 273 -24.67 19.63 -7.13
C GLY A 273 -24.15 18.28 -7.60
N LEU A 274 -22.83 18.09 -7.53
CA LEU A 274 -22.16 16.81 -7.71
C LEU A 274 -21.16 16.63 -6.56
N ALA A 275 -21.18 15.48 -5.90
CA ALA A 275 -20.17 15.08 -4.92
C ALA A 275 -19.75 13.65 -5.18
N CYS A 276 -18.45 13.41 -5.11
CA CYS A 276 -17.88 12.08 -5.30
C CYS A 276 -16.93 11.71 -4.16
N VAL A 277 -16.91 10.42 -3.80
CA VAL A 277 -15.97 9.83 -2.86
C VAL A 277 -15.26 8.65 -3.52
N LEU A 278 -13.98 8.52 -3.21
CA LEU A 278 -13.13 7.44 -3.71
C LEU A 278 -12.52 6.69 -2.53
N GLN A 279 -12.62 5.36 -2.54
CA GLN A 279 -12.08 4.51 -1.49
C GLN A 279 -11.54 3.20 -2.08
N PRO A 280 -10.33 2.76 -1.68
CA PRO A 280 -9.37 3.48 -0.85
C PRO A 280 -8.71 4.66 -1.60
N GLN A 281 -8.10 5.57 -0.85
CA GLN A 281 -7.39 6.74 -1.43
C GLN A 281 -5.92 6.47 -1.73
N ARG A 282 -5.46 5.26 -1.43
CA ARG A 282 -4.09 4.78 -1.68
C ARG A 282 -4.17 3.36 -2.21
N LEU A 283 -3.46 3.07 -3.30
CA LEU A 283 -3.43 1.75 -3.93
C LEU A 283 -2.04 1.39 -4.42
N PRO A 284 -1.64 0.10 -4.36
CA PRO A 284 -0.51 -0.39 -5.14
C PRO A 284 -0.75 -0.21 -6.63
N ALA A 285 0.27 0.20 -7.37
CA ALA A 285 0.24 0.27 -8.83
C ALA A 285 0.63 -1.10 -9.44
N ASP A 286 -0.14 -2.12 -9.15
CA ASP A 286 0.09 -3.53 -9.50
C ASP A 286 -0.68 -4.02 -10.74
N GLY A 287 -1.59 -3.20 -11.28
CA GLY A 287 -2.47 -3.56 -12.38
C GLY A 287 -3.71 -4.35 -11.96
N GLU A 288 -3.89 -4.63 -10.67
CA GLU A 288 -4.96 -5.47 -10.14
C GLU A 288 -5.72 -4.80 -8.99
N SER A 289 -5.05 -3.98 -8.20
CA SER A 289 -5.66 -3.26 -7.08
C SER A 289 -6.75 -2.30 -7.53
N ARG A 290 -7.82 -2.24 -6.75
CA ARG A 290 -9.06 -1.57 -7.13
C ARG A 290 -9.48 -0.53 -6.11
N ALA A 291 -10.15 0.52 -6.61
CA ALA A 291 -10.90 1.47 -5.81
C ALA A 291 -12.32 1.62 -6.34
N ARG A 292 -13.19 2.12 -5.51
CA ARG A 292 -14.58 2.41 -5.85
C ARG A 292 -14.82 3.91 -5.79
N LEU A 293 -15.32 4.45 -6.89
CA LEU A 293 -15.77 5.82 -6.99
C LEU A 293 -17.29 5.83 -6.87
N VAL A 294 -17.83 6.58 -5.93
CA VAL A 294 -19.27 6.76 -5.73
C VAL A 294 -19.59 8.23 -5.82
N CYS A 295 -20.53 8.58 -6.69
CA CYS A 295 -20.97 9.96 -6.88
C CYS A 295 -22.47 10.11 -6.61
N ALA A 296 -22.83 11.23 -5.98
CA ALA A 296 -24.19 11.66 -5.74
C ALA A 296 -24.47 12.96 -6.48
N THR A 297 -25.69 13.14 -6.95
CA THR A 297 -26.16 14.34 -7.65
C THR A 297 -27.37 14.96 -6.96
N SER A 298 -27.52 16.26 -7.11
CA SER A 298 -28.66 17.03 -6.58
C SER A 298 -29.12 18.09 -7.56
N ASP A 299 -30.43 18.28 -7.65
CA ASP A 299 -31.01 19.47 -8.30
C ASP A 299 -30.85 20.70 -7.37
N PRO A 300 -31.15 21.92 -7.86
CA PRO A 300 -31.02 23.13 -7.06
C PRO A 300 -31.91 23.18 -5.81
N LEU A 301 -32.95 22.36 -5.74
CA LEU A 301 -33.87 22.28 -4.60
C LEU A 301 -33.46 21.24 -3.56
N GLY A 302 -32.34 20.55 -3.77
CA GLY A 302 -31.86 19.51 -2.86
C GLY A 302 -32.51 18.14 -3.07
N ARG A 303 -33.07 17.87 -4.25
CA ARG A 303 -33.60 16.55 -4.60
C ARG A 303 -32.58 15.74 -5.39
N PRO A 304 -32.47 14.42 -5.17
CA PRO A 304 -31.60 13.58 -5.97
C PRO A 304 -32.03 13.54 -7.44
N VAL A 305 -31.05 13.52 -8.35
CA VAL A 305 -31.30 13.41 -9.79
C VAL A 305 -30.95 11.99 -10.24
N GLU A 306 -31.97 11.16 -10.43
CA GLU A 306 -31.79 9.73 -10.72
C GLU A 306 -31.28 9.44 -12.12
N ASP A 307 -31.56 10.29 -13.10
CA ASP A 307 -31.17 10.15 -14.50
C ASP A 307 -29.90 10.94 -14.88
N ALA A 308 -29.16 11.44 -13.89
CA ALA A 308 -27.95 12.20 -14.11
C ALA A 308 -26.92 11.43 -14.98
N ARG A 309 -26.40 12.12 -16.01
CA ARG A 309 -25.39 11.59 -16.93
C ARG A 309 -24.00 12.11 -16.54
N VAL A 310 -23.49 11.60 -15.43
CA VAL A 310 -22.14 11.90 -14.98
C VAL A 310 -21.15 11.03 -15.75
N THR A 311 -20.05 11.63 -16.17
CA THR A 311 -18.90 10.93 -16.76
C THR A 311 -17.73 10.95 -15.78
N ALA A 312 -16.92 9.90 -15.77
CA ALA A 312 -15.72 9.86 -14.98
C ALA A 312 -14.54 9.40 -15.83
N GLN A 313 -13.36 10.01 -15.61
CA GLN A 313 -12.12 9.69 -16.31
C GLN A 313 -10.97 9.62 -15.31
N ALA A 314 -10.09 8.63 -15.47
CA ALA A 314 -8.84 8.51 -14.77
C ALA A 314 -7.69 8.92 -15.68
N ARG A 315 -6.63 9.50 -15.12
CA ARG A 315 -5.45 9.92 -15.88
C ARG A 315 -4.62 8.70 -16.33
N HIS A 316 -4.46 7.71 -15.49
CA HIS A 316 -3.55 6.57 -15.71
C HIS A 316 -4.23 5.22 -15.62
N GLY A 317 -5.08 5.02 -14.62
CA GLY A 317 -5.82 3.77 -14.44
C GLY A 317 -7.03 3.64 -15.35
N THR A 318 -7.81 2.61 -15.14
CA THR A 318 -9.03 2.36 -15.90
C THR A 318 -10.26 2.47 -15.02
N LEU A 319 -11.34 3.04 -15.55
CA LEU A 319 -12.64 3.11 -14.91
C LEU A 319 -13.65 2.28 -15.69
N SER A 320 -14.40 1.42 -15.01
CA SER A 320 -15.54 0.68 -15.53
C SER A 320 -16.82 1.14 -14.81
N GLY A 321 -17.91 1.32 -15.55
CA GLY A 321 -19.16 1.86 -15.04
C GLY A 321 -19.68 3.05 -15.87
N PRO A 322 -20.65 3.86 -15.39
CA PRO A 322 -21.24 3.75 -14.07
C PRO A 322 -22.28 2.62 -13.95
N VAL A 323 -22.37 2.06 -12.74
CA VAL A 323 -23.53 1.28 -12.31
C VAL A 323 -24.42 2.20 -11.48
N ARG A 324 -25.73 2.20 -11.77
CA ARG A 324 -26.70 2.98 -10.99
C ARG A 324 -27.11 2.21 -9.77
N ALA A 325 -27.02 2.85 -8.61
CA ALA A 325 -27.51 2.34 -7.35
C ALA A 325 -28.77 3.10 -6.90
N GLU A 326 -29.43 2.58 -5.87
CA GLU A 326 -30.64 3.16 -5.32
C GLU A 326 -30.46 4.64 -4.94
N GLY A 327 -31.47 5.45 -5.18
CA GLY A 327 -31.49 6.87 -4.87
C GLY A 327 -30.60 7.75 -5.75
N GLY A 328 -30.28 7.34 -7.01
CA GLY A 328 -29.54 8.14 -7.98
C GLY A 328 -28.04 8.21 -7.72
N LEU A 329 -27.49 7.29 -6.92
CA LEU A 329 -26.05 7.15 -6.79
C LEU A 329 -25.45 6.47 -8.02
N LEU A 330 -24.24 6.88 -8.36
CA LEU A 330 -23.50 6.37 -9.50
C LEU A 330 -22.17 5.80 -9.03
N GLU A 331 -21.83 4.59 -9.49
CA GLU A 331 -20.65 3.88 -9.06
C GLU A 331 -19.75 3.51 -10.24
N TRP A 332 -18.45 3.71 -10.07
CA TRP A 332 -17.42 3.20 -10.96
C TRP A 332 -16.43 2.35 -10.18
N ARG A 333 -15.88 1.36 -10.86
CA ARG A 333 -14.75 0.58 -10.40
C ARG A 333 -13.49 1.10 -11.09
N TYR A 334 -12.57 1.60 -10.29
CA TYR A 334 -11.24 1.97 -10.74
C TYR A 334 -10.30 0.76 -10.59
N THR A 335 -9.43 0.54 -11.58
CA THR A 335 -8.33 -0.43 -11.51
C THR A 335 -7.01 0.31 -11.69
N ALA A 336 -6.07 0.09 -10.77
CA ALA A 336 -4.76 0.73 -10.78
C ALA A 336 -3.96 0.35 -12.03
N PRO A 337 -3.13 1.26 -12.58
CA PRO A 337 -2.22 0.92 -13.67
C PRO A 337 -1.08 0.03 -13.16
N ARG A 338 -0.43 -0.68 -14.06
CA ARG A 338 0.72 -1.50 -13.72
C ARG A 338 1.97 -0.65 -13.65
N GLY A 339 2.65 -0.69 -12.53
CA GLY A 339 3.99 -0.19 -12.41
C GLY A 339 4.18 1.34 -12.36
N LEU A 340 3.14 2.14 -12.14
CA LEU A 340 3.24 3.59 -12.05
C LEU A 340 3.12 4.05 -10.59
N ALA A 341 4.12 4.76 -10.09
CA ALA A 341 4.09 5.35 -8.74
C ALA A 341 3.98 6.88 -8.82
N GLU A 342 2.79 7.35 -9.16
CA GLU A 342 2.47 8.78 -9.24
C GLU A 342 1.08 9.02 -8.62
N ASN A 343 0.76 10.28 -8.40
CA ASN A 343 -0.59 10.64 -8.01
C ASN A 343 -1.54 10.48 -9.21
N GLU A 344 -2.51 9.61 -9.06
CA GLU A 344 -3.62 9.48 -9.98
C GLU A 344 -4.61 10.62 -9.75
N ARG A 345 -5.20 11.07 -10.84
CA ARG A 345 -6.27 12.05 -10.81
C ARG A 345 -7.49 11.48 -11.52
N ILE A 346 -8.59 11.41 -10.78
CA ILE A 346 -9.88 11.01 -11.31
C ILE A 346 -10.77 12.24 -11.38
N THR A 347 -11.30 12.52 -12.55
CA THR A 347 -12.23 13.62 -12.77
C THR A 347 -13.62 13.06 -13.03
N ALA A 348 -14.60 13.47 -12.24
CA ALA A 348 -16.00 13.23 -12.48
C ALA A 348 -16.69 14.54 -12.91
N ALA A 349 -17.53 14.51 -13.92
CA ALA A 349 -18.18 15.69 -14.45
C ALA A 349 -19.61 15.39 -14.90
N TRP A 350 -20.46 16.37 -14.70
CA TRP A 350 -21.85 16.38 -15.20
C TRP A 350 -22.00 17.43 -16.28
N PRO A 351 -21.61 17.14 -17.54
CA PRO A 351 -21.39 18.15 -18.58
C PRO A 351 -22.66 18.90 -19.03
N GLN A 352 -23.85 18.37 -18.74
CA GLN A 352 -25.12 18.98 -19.17
C GLN A 352 -25.61 20.10 -18.24
N ARG A 353 -24.93 20.35 -17.11
CA ARG A 353 -25.43 21.23 -16.04
C ARG A 353 -24.50 22.39 -15.66
N GLY A 354 -23.51 22.70 -16.47
CA GLY A 354 -22.64 23.87 -16.29
C GLY A 354 -21.32 23.62 -15.56
N THR A 355 -20.55 24.67 -15.33
CA THR A 355 -19.16 24.62 -14.84
C THR A 355 -19.00 24.19 -13.38
N GLY A 356 -20.06 24.23 -12.57
CA GLY A 356 -20.03 23.85 -11.15
C GLY A 356 -20.13 22.35 -10.87
N SER A 357 -20.39 21.53 -11.89
CA SER A 357 -20.67 20.10 -11.72
C SER A 357 -19.44 19.25 -12.08
N ARG A 358 -18.30 19.57 -11.52
CA ARG A 358 -17.03 18.84 -11.72
C ARG A 358 -16.33 18.59 -10.39
N GLU A 359 -15.93 17.35 -10.18
CA GLU A 359 -15.14 16.91 -9.03
C GLU A 359 -13.80 16.35 -9.47
N GLU A 360 -12.74 16.71 -8.76
CA GLU A 360 -11.42 16.11 -8.92
C GLU A 360 -11.04 15.37 -7.64
N LEU A 361 -10.67 14.09 -7.80
CA LEU A 361 -10.26 13.23 -6.71
C LEU A 361 -8.82 12.77 -6.94
N ALA A 362 -8.02 12.88 -5.89
CA ALA A 362 -6.67 12.37 -5.88
C ALA A 362 -6.64 10.94 -5.32
N LEU A 363 -5.84 10.08 -5.95
CA LEU A 363 -5.55 8.74 -5.50
C LEU A 363 -4.03 8.55 -5.52
N GLN A 364 -3.45 8.19 -4.39
CA GLN A 364 -2.03 7.91 -4.32
C GLN A 364 -1.74 6.50 -4.83
N LEU A 365 -0.99 6.39 -5.92
CA LEU A 365 -0.47 5.13 -6.42
C LEU A 365 0.87 4.83 -5.76
N LEU A 366 0.96 3.66 -5.14
CA LEU A 366 2.11 3.22 -4.37
C LEU A 366 2.97 2.28 -5.19
N GLN A 367 4.26 2.53 -5.21
CA GLN A 367 5.23 1.57 -5.71
C GLN A 367 5.38 0.41 -4.70
N GLY A 368 5.41 -0.83 -5.19
CA GLY A 368 5.64 -2.01 -4.38
C GLY A 368 7.02 -2.06 -3.72
N PRO A 369 7.27 -3.05 -2.83
CA PRO A 369 8.58 -3.28 -2.21
C PRO A 369 9.64 -3.61 -3.25
N ALA A 370 10.90 -3.57 -2.84
CA ALA A 370 11.97 -4.15 -3.63
C ALA A 370 11.72 -5.66 -3.77
N ALA A 371 11.61 -6.13 -5.00
CA ALA A 371 11.40 -7.54 -5.35
C ALA A 371 12.66 -8.16 -5.98
N VAL A 372 13.54 -7.32 -6.53
CA VAL A 372 14.80 -7.71 -7.14
C VAL A 372 15.92 -6.89 -6.51
N VAL A 373 16.99 -7.55 -6.12
CA VAL A 373 18.19 -6.92 -5.60
C VAL A 373 19.39 -7.41 -6.40
N GLY A 374 20.17 -6.48 -6.94
CA GLY A 374 21.46 -6.78 -7.55
C GLY A 374 22.59 -6.41 -6.56
N LEU A 375 23.65 -7.19 -6.54
CA LEU A 375 24.85 -6.92 -5.75
C LEU A 375 26.07 -7.04 -6.67
N SER A 376 26.91 -6.03 -6.67
CA SER A 376 28.18 -6.04 -7.37
C SER A 376 29.31 -5.50 -6.48
N VAL A 377 30.49 -6.02 -6.66
CA VAL A 377 31.69 -5.60 -5.94
C VAL A 377 32.73 -5.17 -6.96
N SER A 378 33.48 -4.11 -6.67
CA SER A 378 34.51 -3.58 -7.58
C SER A 378 35.56 -4.64 -7.95
N ASP A 379 35.87 -5.53 -7.02
CA ASP A 379 36.90 -6.54 -7.17
C ASP A 379 36.41 -7.90 -6.62
N VAL A 380 36.61 -8.95 -7.39
CA VAL A 380 36.29 -10.33 -6.96
C VAL A 380 37.39 -10.91 -6.01
N LEU A 381 38.56 -10.29 -5.98
CA LEU A 381 39.67 -10.57 -5.09
C LEU A 381 39.96 -9.32 -4.28
N VAL A 382 39.73 -9.34 -2.99
CA VAL A 382 39.99 -8.26 -2.05
C VAL A 382 41.05 -8.70 -1.05
N HIS A 383 42.00 -7.83 -0.78
CA HIS A 383 43.04 -8.13 0.22
C HIS A 383 42.60 -7.66 1.60
N HIS A 384 43.09 -8.34 2.64
CA HIS A 384 42.94 -7.88 4.02
C HIS A 384 43.43 -6.44 4.17
N GLY A 385 42.68 -5.61 4.88
CA GLY A 385 42.98 -4.18 5.06
C GLY A 385 42.67 -3.26 3.84
N ALA A 386 42.41 -3.82 2.66
CA ALA A 386 42.00 -3.04 1.51
C ALA A 386 40.50 -2.68 1.59
N ARG A 387 40.08 -1.74 0.75
CA ARG A 387 38.68 -1.32 0.67
C ARG A 387 38.10 -1.72 -0.69
N ALA A 388 36.93 -2.32 -0.70
CA ALA A 388 36.20 -2.62 -1.92
C ALA A 388 34.89 -1.81 -2.00
N GLN A 389 34.59 -1.27 -3.15
CA GLN A 389 33.30 -0.63 -3.40
C GLN A 389 32.25 -1.73 -3.63
N VAL A 390 31.13 -1.58 -2.96
CA VAL A 390 29.98 -2.48 -3.08
C VAL A 390 28.79 -1.66 -3.56
N GLN A 391 28.15 -2.12 -4.64
CA GLN A 391 26.97 -1.49 -5.19
C GLN A 391 25.78 -2.45 -5.07
N VAL A 392 24.68 -1.94 -4.57
CA VAL A 392 23.39 -2.65 -4.48
C VAL A 392 22.37 -1.92 -5.30
N THR A 393 21.66 -2.63 -6.19
CA THR A 393 20.54 -2.09 -6.95
C THR A 393 19.25 -2.70 -6.41
N ALA A 394 18.29 -1.85 -6.05
CA ALA A 394 16.97 -2.26 -5.61
C ALA A 394 15.92 -1.91 -6.69
N ARG A 395 15.13 -2.90 -7.10
CA ARG A 395 14.08 -2.78 -8.11
C ARG A 395 12.79 -3.41 -7.62
N ASP A 396 11.66 -2.87 -8.05
CA ASP A 396 10.35 -3.47 -7.79
C ASP A 396 10.06 -4.67 -8.70
N ALA A 397 8.90 -5.29 -8.53
CA ALA A 397 8.48 -6.44 -9.33
C ALA A 397 8.32 -6.14 -10.84
N PHE A 398 8.37 -4.88 -11.25
CA PHE A 398 8.29 -4.42 -12.64
C PHE A 398 9.63 -3.90 -13.17
N ASP A 399 10.73 -4.29 -12.52
CA ASP A 399 12.11 -3.94 -12.87
C ASP A 399 12.41 -2.42 -12.85
N ARG A 400 11.63 -1.64 -12.11
CA ARG A 400 11.87 -0.21 -11.95
C ARG A 400 12.71 0.08 -10.71
N PRO A 401 13.61 1.07 -10.77
CA PRO A 401 14.34 1.48 -9.59
C PRO A 401 13.42 1.74 -8.40
N ARG A 402 13.82 1.26 -7.21
CA ARG A 402 13.11 1.50 -5.96
C ARG A 402 13.86 2.53 -5.13
N PRO A 403 13.62 3.84 -5.36
CA PRO A 403 14.28 4.89 -4.60
C PRO A 403 13.85 4.86 -3.13
N GLY A 404 14.75 5.29 -2.25
CA GLY A 404 14.53 5.33 -0.83
C GLY A 404 14.38 3.95 -0.18
N ALA A 405 14.77 2.86 -0.87
CA ALA A 405 14.76 1.52 -0.27
C ALA A 405 15.65 1.48 0.96
N VAL A 406 15.21 0.77 1.99
CA VAL A 406 16.09 0.40 3.10
C VAL A 406 16.99 -0.73 2.64
N VAL A 407 18.29 -0.49 2.64
CA VAL A 407 19.30 -1.47 2.20
C VAL A 407 20.16 -1.85 3.37
N GLU A 408 20.26 -3.15 3.62
CA GLU A 408 21.15 -3.76 4.61
C GLU A 408 22.20 -4.57 3.90
N MET A 409 23.48 -4.34 4.25
CA MET A 409 24.62 -5.11 3.74
C MET A 409 25.26 -5.86 4.88
N LEU A 410 25.51 -7.14 4.70
CA LEU A 410 26.01 -8.06 5.70
C LEU A 410 27.20 -8.87 5.16
N ALA A 411 28.20 -9.05 5.97
CA ALA A 411 29.30 -9.97 5.75
C ALA A 411 29.66 -10.68 7.05
N PRO A 412 30.14 -11.93 7.01
CA PRO A 412 30.60 -12.64 8.20
C PRO A 412 31.82 -12.00 8.83
N VAL A 413 32.62 -11.25 8.06
CA VAL A 413 33.80 -10.52 8.50
C VAL A 413 33.91 -9.15 7.84
N GLY A 414 34.55 -8.20 8.52
CA GLY A 414 34.71 -6.83 8.04
C GLY A 414 33.46 -5.95 8.34
N THR A 415 33.48 -4.72 7.85
CA THR A 415 32.47 -3.71 8.11
C THR A 415 32.08 -2.98 6.83
N PHE A 416 30.85 -2.53 6.75
CA PHE A 416 30.35 -1.66 5.69
C PHE A 416 30.23 -0.22 6.16
N SER A 417 30.56 0.73 5.29
CA SER A 417 30.13 2.11 5.50
C SER A 417 28.62 2.22 5.31
N PRO A 418 27.96 3.24 5.88
CA PRO A 418 26.55 3.49 5.57
C PRO A 418 26.31 3.56 4.05
N PRO A 419 25.26 2.91 3.53
CA PRO A 419 24.94 2.98 2.10
C PRO A 419 24.50 4.39 1.71
N VAL A 420 24.98 4.85 0.57
CA VAL A 420 24.58 6.13 -0.05
C VAL A 420 23.85 5.85 -1.35
N GLU A 421 22.66 6.42 -1.50
CA GLU A 421 21.87 6.26 -2.71
C GLU A 421 22.25 7.28 -3.76
N LEU A 422 22.79 6.80 -4.91
CA LEU A 422 23.06 7.61 -6.10
C LEU A 422 23.43 6.71 -7.29
N PRO A 423 22.70 6.66 -8.41
CA PRO A 423 21.37 7.28 -8.69
C PRO A 423 20.22 6.58 -7.96
N PRO A 424 18.96 7.06 -8.09
CA PRO A 424 17.81 6.48 -7.43
C PRO A 424 17.70 4.95 -7.59
N GLY A 425 17.47 4.24 -6.48
CA GLY A 425 17.43 2.77 -6.43
C GLY A 425 18.79 2.09 -6.52
N THR A 426 19.89 2.85 -6.52
CA THR A 426 21.25 2.33 -6.51
C THR A 426 22.00 2.83 -5.28
N PHE A 427 22.51 1.92 -4.50
CA PHE A 427 23.16 2.18 -3.22
C PHE A 427 24.61 1.77 -3.28
N THR A 428 25.51 2.64 -2.86
CA THR A 428 26.95 2.38 -2.79
C THR A 428 27.42 2.39 -1.35
N SER A 429 28.30 1.47 -1.03
CA SER A 429 28.96 1.36 0.27
C SER A 429 30.40 0.88 0.07
N THR A 430 31.22 1.11 1.07
CA THR A 430 32.60 0.59 1.11
C THR A 430 32.65 -0.56 2.11
N TRP A 431 33.00 -1.75 1.64
CA TRP A 431 33.34 -2.86 2.50
C TRP A 431 34.81 -2.82 2.87
N THR A 432 35.11 -2.91 4.18
CA THR A 432 36.46 -2.97 4.73
C THR A 432 36.61 -4.30 5.43
N PRO A 433 37.34 -5.27 4.85
CA PRO A 433 37.66 -6.54 5.53
C PRO A 433 38.57 -6.30 6.72
N PRO A 434 38.78 -7.31 7.59
CA PRO A 434 39.77 -7.25 8.67
C PRO A 434 41.16 -6.88 8.14
N ALA A 435 41.97 -6.24 8.97
CA ALA A 435 43.30 -5.76 8.59
C ALA A 435 44.28 -6.89 8.23
N SER A 436 44.08 -8.10 8.78
CA SER A 436 44.89 -9.26 8.53
C SER A 436 44.09 -10.56 8.65
N GLY A 437 44.55 -11.62 8.03
CA GLY A 437 43.91 -12.94 8.07
C GLY A 437 44.40 -13.87 6.98
N GLU A 438 43.95 -15.10 7.03
CA GLU A 438 44.23 -16.11 6.01
C GLU A 438 43.34 -15.92 4.78
N ALA A 439 43.75 -16.49 3.64
CA ALA A 439 42.94 -16.53 2.43
C ALA A 439 41.64 -17.30 2.70
N SER A 440 40.51 -16.66 2.36
CA SER A 440 39.18 -17.23 2.60
C SER A 440 38.21 -16.80 1.53
N GLN A 441 37.06 -17.47 1.49
CA GLN A 441 35.93 -17.04 0.65
C GLN A 441 34.87 -16.43 1.57
N VAL A 442 34.49 -15.20 1.28
CA VAL A 442 33.50 -14.43 2.06
C VAL A 442 32.26 -14.22 1.24
N SER A 443 31.10 -14.54 1.77
CA SER A 443 29.82 -14.26 1.14
C SER A 443 29.30 -12.91 1.63
N LEU A 444 29.31 -11.91 0.77
CA LEU A 444 28.62 -10.64 0.98
C LEU A 444 27.14 -10.83 0.69
N ARG A 445 26.28 -10.29 1.53
CA ARG A 445 24.83 -10.36 1.38
C ARG A 445 24.25 -8.95 1.37
N ALA A 446 23.28 -8.72 0.50
CA ALA A 446 22.47 -7.51 0.52
C ALA A 446 21.00 -7.88 0.65
N ARG A 447 20.27 -7.10 1.42
CA ARG A 447 18.82 -7.16 1.54
C ARG A 447 18.26 -5.79 1.24
N ALA A 448 17.13 -5.73 0.58
CA ALA A 448 16.45 -4.47 0.32
C ALA A 448 14.93 -4.63 0.44
N TRP A 449 14.31 -3.63 1.04
CA TRP A 449 12.87 -3.43 1.04
C TRP A 449 12.60 -1.94 0.89
N GLY A 450 11.38 -1.52 0.67
CA GLY A 450 11.09 -0.10 0.54
C GLY A 450 11.02 0.61 1.90
N PRO A 451 10.84 1.94 1.89
CA PRO A 451 10.57 2.70 3.09
C PRO A 451 9.35 2.12 3.80
N ALA A 452 9.44 2.03 5.12
CA ALA A 452 8.35 1.50 5.93
C ALA A 452 7.04 2.28 5.66
N GLY A 453 5.95 1.54 5.48
CA GLY A 453 4.61 2.11 5.46
C GLY A 453 4.19 2.57 6.86
N SER A 454 3.25 3.51 6.93
CA SER A 454 2.80 4.05 8.21
C SER A 454 1.64 3.27 8.84
N GLU A 455 0.84 2.57 8.02
CA GLU A 455 -0.40 1.94 8.48
C GLU A 455 -0.45 0.46 8.13
N PRO A 456 -0.74 -0.42 9.10
CA PRO A 456 -0.92 -1.84 8.85
C PRO A 456 -2.18 -2.06 8.00
N ALA A 457 -2.06 -2.85 6.93
CA ALA A 457 -3.16 -3.14 6.03
C ALA A 457 -3.34 -4.63 5.75
N ARG A 458 -2.31 -5.42 5.96
CA ARG A 458 -2.33 -6.88 5.71
C ARG A 458 -1.62 -7.62 6.83
N ILE A 459 -2.16 -8.78 7.19
CA ILE A 459 -1.50 -9.80 7.99
C ILE A 459 -1.27 -10.99 7.06
N ALA A 460 -0.02 -11.43 6.94
CA ALA A 460 0.38 -12.63 6.24
C ALA A 460 0.81 -13.71 7.24
N VAL A 461 0.48 -14.97 6.96
CA VAL A 461 0.91 -16.12 7.75
C VAL A 461 1.51 -17.14 6.81
N TRP A 462 2.79 -17.48 7.03
CA TRP A 462 3.49 -18.46 6.20
C TRP A 462 4.33 -19.41 7.04
N ARG A 463 4.80 -20.45 6.40
CA ARG A 463 5.67 -21.44 7.01
C ARG A 463 7.05 -21.40 6.39
N GLU A 464 8.07 -21.42 7.22
CA GLU A 464 9.46 -21.47 6.80
C GLU A 464 10.28 -22.26 7.85
N GLY A 465 11.11 -23.20 7.38
CA GLY A 465 12.01 -23.95 8.28
C GLY A 465 11.31 -24.68 9.43
N GLY A 466 10.09 -25.17 9.23
CA GLY A 466 9.31 -25.90 10.25
C GLY A 466 8.62 -25.00 11.29
N ALA A 467 8.75 -23.68 11.21
CA ALA A 467 8.07 -22.71 12.07
C ALA A 467 7.01 -21.93 11.30
N LEU A 468 6.01 -21.42 12.01
CA LEU A 468 5.09 -20.41 11.49
C LEU A 468 5.65 -19.02 11.71
N TYR A 469 5.42 -18.16 10.76
CA TYR A 469 5.71 -16.74 10.82
C TYR A 469 4.45 -15.94 10.56
N VAL A 470 4.32 -14.83 11.22
CA VAL A 470 3.31 -13.82 10.97
C VAL A 470 4.01 -12.54 10.61
N GLY A 471 3.57 -11.90 9.55
CA GLY A 471 4.07 -10.59 9.12
C GLY A 471 2.95 -9.59 8.96
N VAL A 472 3.26 -8.34 9.23
CA VAL A 472 2.35 -7.21 9.02
C VAL A 472 2.94 -6.29 7.97
N SER A 473 2.15 -5.96 6.96
CA SER A 473 2.53 -5.03 5.90
C SER A 473 1.47 -3.96 5.66
N ASP A 474 1.91 -2.85 5.07
CA ASP A 474 1.01 -1.83 4.55
C ASP A 474 0.35 -2.27 3.23
N LEU A 475 -0.47 -1.39 2.63
CA LEU A 475 -1.14 -1.65 1.35
C LEU A 475 -0.17 -1.91 0.19
N ALA A 476 1.02 -1.32 0.22
CA ALA A 476 2.04 -1.51 -0.81
C ALA A 476 2.84 -2.81 -0.62
N GLY A 477 2.62 -3.54 0.48
CA GLY A 477 3.36 -4.75 0.83
C GLY A 477 4.66 -4.47 1.60
N MET A 478 4.85 -3.24 2.11
CA MET A 478 5.99 -2.88 2.94
C MET A 478 5.80 -3.40 4.36
N PRO A 479 6.80 -4.00 4.99
CA PRO A 479 6.70 -4.41 6.37
C PRO A 479 6.44 -3.21 7.30
N VAL A 480 5.55 -3.39 8.26
CA VAL A 480 5.26 -2.42 9.31
C VAL A 480 5.84 -2.95 10.63
N PRO A 481 6.91 -2.34 11.15
CA PRO A 481 7.60 -2.85 12.34
C PRO A 481 6.79 -2.66 13.62
N ILE A 482 7.08 -3.48 14.61
CA ILE A 482 6.62 -3.37 16.02
C ILE A 482 5.09 -3.28 16.11
N GLN A 483 4.39 -4.22 15.46
CA GLN A 483 2.93 -4.26 15.49
C GLN A 483 2.40 -5.20 16.56
N PRO A 484 1.45 -4.74 17.40
CA PRO A 484 0.80 -5.60 18.37
C PRO A 484 -0.23 -6.52 17.68
N LEU A 485 -0.12 -7.82 17.93
CA LEU A 485 -1.00 -8.83 17.38
C LEU A 485 -1.60 -9.69 18.50
N ARG A 486 -2.69 -10.36 18.19
CA ARG A 486 -3.29 -11.44 18.98
C ARG A 486 -3.36 -12.69 18.11
N VAL A 487 -2.65 -13.72 18.52
CA VAL A 487 -2.64 -15.04 17.86
C VAL A 487 -3.42 -16.00 18.74
N ASP A 488 -4.58 -16.47 18.27
CA ASP A 488 -5.55 -17.24 19.07
C ASP A 488 -5.80 -16.62 20.46
N GLY A 489 -5.93 -15.29 20.50
CA GLY A 489 -6.14 -14.51 21.71
C GLY A 489 -4.87 -14.17 22.51
N GLN A 490 -3.73 -14.80 22.26
CA GLN A 490 -2.46 -14.49 22.91
C GLN A 490 -1.80 -13.26 22.29
N ALA A 491 -1.32 -12.34 23.12
CA ALA A 491 -0.64 -11.14 22.67
C ALA A 491 0.79 -11.45 22.23
N VAL A 492 1.16 -11.00 21.04
CA VAL A 492 2.51 -11.04 20.49
C VAL A 492 2.83 -9.70 19.82
N VAL A 493 4.11 -9.40 19.62
CA VAL A 493 4.55 -8.17 18.92
C VAL A 493 5.54 -8.55 17.82
N THR A 494 5.37 -7.97 16.63
CA THR A 494 6.34 -8.18 15.53
C THR A 494 7.66 -7.48 15.81
N GLY A 495 8.74 -7.98 15.23
CA GLY A 495 10.07 -7.37 15.28
C GLY A 495 10.19 -6.10 14.43
N ALA A 496 11.43 -5.60 14.34
CA ALA A 496 11.78 -4.44 13.51
C ALA A 496 11.58 -4.69 11.99
N ASP A 497 11.55 -5.95 11.59
CA ASP A 497 11.27 -6.40 10.21
C ASP A 497 9.76 -6.59 9.92
N GLY A 498 8.89 -6.23 10.87
CA GLY A 498 7.45 -6.42 10.74
C GLY A 498 7.00 -7.87 10.88
N THR A 499 7.87 -8.79 11.30
CA THR A 499 7.55 -10.22 11.42
C THR A 499 7.68 -10.74 12.85
N VAL A 500 7.00 -11.84 13.15
CA VAL A 500 7.18 -12.60 14.39
C VAL A 500 7.18 -14.09 14.08
N ARG A 501 8.12 -14.80 14.66
CA ARG A 501 8.18 -16.26 14.61
C ARG A 501 7.30 -16.84 15.72
N LEU A 502 6.36 -17.68 15.32
CA LEU A 502 5.56 -18.48 16.24
C LEU A 502 6.25 -19.81 16.54
N GLY A 503 5.82 -20.49 17.60
CA GLY A 503 6.28 -21.85 17.90
C GLY A 503 5.88 -22.86 16.82
N PRO A 504 6.21 -24.15 17.02
CA PRO A 504 5.85 -25.19 16.07
C PRO A 504 4.32 -25.21 15.87
N PRO A 505 3.88 -25.32 14.60
CA PRO A 505 2.47 -25.21 14.27
C PRO A 505 1.68 -26.38 14.81
N ARG A 506 0.48 -26.10 15.36
CA ARG A 506 -0.52 -27.12 15.66
C ARG A 506 -1.49 -27.20 14.49
N PRO A 507 -1.86 -28.41 14.05
CA PRO A 507 -2.92 -28.55 13.04
C PRO A 507 -4.23 -27.92 13.51
N GLY A 508 -4.91 -27.23 12.61
CA GLY A 508 -6.19 -26.60 12.89
C GLY A 508 -6.28 -25.17 12.38
N THR A 509 -7.30 -24.47 12.82
CA THR A 509 -7.53 -23.06 12.49
C THR A 509 -6.66 -22.16 13.39
N LEU A 510 -5.96 -21.22 12.78
CA LEU A 510 -5.20 -20.19 13.48
C LEU A 510 -5.80 -18.82 13.12
N GLN A 511 -6.15 -18.04 14.13
CA GLN A 511 -6.63 -16.68 13.95
C GLN A 511 -5.59 -15.67 14.43
N VAL A 512 -5.24 -14.74 13.56
CA VAL A 512 -4.36 -13.61 13.87
C VAL A 512 -5.14 -12.33 13.71
N ALA A 513 -5.22 -11.53 14.77
CA ALA A 513 -5.89 -10.24 14.78
C ALA A 513 -4.90 -9.13 15.15
N HIS A 514 -5.06 -7.95 14.58
CA HIS A 514 -4.26 -6.79 14.98
C HIS A 514 -4.77 -6.23 16.31
N GLY A 515 -3.85 -5.86 17.22
CA GLY A 515 -4.22 -5.42 18.57
C GLY A 515 -4.94 -4.07 18.63
N VAL A 516 -4.71 -3.21 17.64
CA VAL A 516 -5.27 -1.83 17.60
C VAL A 516 -6.34 -1.68 16.49
N TRP A 517 -6.25 -2.45 15.39
CA TRP A 517 -7.16 -2.38 14.26
C TRP A 517 -8.09 -3.60 14.25
N PRO A 518 -9.30 -3.52 14.84
CA PRO A 518 -10.18 -4.69 15.03
C PRO A 518 -10.61 -5.36 13.71
N GLY A 519 -10.68 -4.60 12.62
CA GLY A 519 -11.02 -5.12 11.29
C GLY A 519 -9.87 -5.86 10.60
N LEU A 520 -8.64 -5.76 11.10
CA LEU A 520 -7.48 -6.42 10.50
C LEU A 520 -7.28 -7.79 11.17
N VAL A 521 -7.98 -8.77 10.62
CA VAL A 521 -7.97 -10.17 11.09
C VAL A 521 -7.61 -11.10 9.94
N ARG A 522 -6.80 -12.11 10.23
CA ARG A 522 -6.44 -13.17 9.30
C ARG A 522 -6.71 -14.53 9.92
N THR A 523 -7.48 -15.35 9.23
CA THR A 523 -7.69 -16.76 9.60
C THR A 523 -6.99 -17.63 8.56
N VAL A 524 -6.20 -18.58 9.03
CA VAL A 524 -5.51 -19.57 8.21
C VAL A 524 -5.72 -20.97 8.77
N TYR A 525 -5.56 -21.97 7.91
CA TYR A 525 -5.66 -23.37 8.27
C TYR A 525 -4.28 -24.02 8.22
N VAL A 526 -3.81 -24.51 9.33
CA VAL A 526 -2.56 -25.29 9.45
C VAL A 526 -2.90 -26.75 9.22
N LEU A 527 -2.50 -27.31 8.09
CA LEU A 527 -2.97 -28.60 7.63
C LEU A 527 -2.21 -29.82 8.17
N GLY A 528 -1.21 -29.59 9.00
CA GLY A 528 -0.42 -30.64 9.66
C GLY A 528 0.83 -30.08 10.30
N ALA A 529 1.49 -30.88 11.13
CA ALA A 529 2.76 -30.46 11.74
C ALA A 529 3.82 -30.10 10.68
N ASP A 530 3.80 -30.78 9.54
CA ASP A 530 4.67 -30.53 8.38
C ASP A 530 3.87 -30.12 7.12
N GLY A 531 2.55 -29.98 7.23
CA GLY A 531 1.64 -29.60 6.14
C GLY A 531 1.67 -28.12 5.78
N PRO A 532 1.11 -27.75 4.62
CA PRO A 532 1.00 -26.37 4.20
C PRO A 532 0.05 -25.55 5.09
N VAL A 533 0.16 -24.23 5.00
CA VAL A 533 -0.80 -23.28 5.55
C VAL A 533 -1.71 -22.82 4.41
N TYR A 534 -3.01 -22.86 4.64
CA TYR A 534 -3.98 -22.37 3.65
C TYR A 534 -4.76 -21.16 4.21
N PRO A 535 -4.97 -20.10 3.43
CA PRO A 535 -4.43 -19.85 2.09
C PRO A 535 -2.91 -19.69 2.09
N LEU A 536 -2.26 -20.17 1.03
CA LEU A 536 -0.82 -20.02 0.86
C LEU A 536 -0.51 -18.55 0.60
N GLU A 537 0.37 -18.00 1.41
CA GLU A 537 0.82 -16.62 1.30
C GLU A 537 2.34 -16.57 1.11
N ALA A 538 2.77 -15.59 0.33
CA ALA A 538 4.19 -15.33 0.16
C ALA A 538 4.79 -14.82 1.48
N PRO A 539 5.99 -15.27 1.86
CA PRO A 539 6.70 -14.72 3.00
C PRO A 539 6.89 -13.21 2.87
N LEU A 540 6.68 -12.49 3.96
CA LEU A 540 7.04 -11.09 4.07
C LEU A 540 8.54 -10.99 4.41
N VAL A 541 9.38 -11.21 3.41
CA VAL A 541 10.83 -11.17 3.57
C VAL A 541 11.42 -10.12 2.63
N PRO A 542 12.51 -9.45 3.03
CA PRO A 542 13.21 -8.53 2.14
C PRO A 542 13.78 -9.29 0.95
N ALA A 543 13.77 -8.67 -0.22
CA ALA A 543 14.50 -9.20 -1.36
C ALA A 543 15.99 -9.25 -1.01
N ALA A 544 16.66 -10.36 -1.30
CA ALA A 544 18.03 -10.59 -0.90
C ALA A 544 18.86 -11.21 -2.02
N VAL A 545 20.16 -10.92 -2.00
CA VAL A 545 21.15 -11.48 -2.90
C VAL A 545 22.45 -11.70 -2.16
N SER A 546 23.25 -12.63 -2.62
CA SER A 546 24.60 -12.85 -2.09
C SER A 546 25.61 -12.98 -3.21
N GLN A 547 26.82 -12.49 -2.97
CA GLN A 547 27.96 -12.61 -3.88
C GLN A 547 29.19 -13.05 -3.10
N SER A 548 29.88 -14.05 -3.63
CA SER A 548 31.14 -14.53 -3.07
C SER A 548 32.32 -13.68 -3.54
N VAL A 549 33.15 -13.29 -2.60
CA VAL A 549 34.40 -12.55 -2.82
C VAL A 549 35.54 -13.36 -2.24
N LYS A 550 36.64 -13.46 -2.95
CA LYS A 550 37.88 -14.06 -2.43
C LYS A 550 38.59 -13.03 -1.57
N LEU A 551 38.88 -13.38 -0.32
CA LEU A 551 39.68 -12.57 0.58
C LEU A 551 41.10 -13.15 0.58
N ALA A 552 42.05 -12.37 0.13
CA ALA A 552 43.45 -12.73 0.07
C ALA A 552 44.22 -12.19 1.31
N PRO A 553 45.35 -12.74 1.64
CA PRO A 553 46.24 -12.18 2.66
C PRO A 553 46.57 -10.70 2.41
N GLU A 554 47.07 -10.04 3.42
CA GLU A 554 47.43 -8.62 3.39
C GLU A 554 48.23 -8.26 2.11
N VAL A 555 47.89 -7.14 1.49
CA VAL A 555 48.57 -6.69 0.27
C VAL A 555 49.99 -6.26 0.65
N PRO A 556 51.01 -6.82 0.04
CA PRO A 556 52.33 -6.22 0.15
C PRO A 556 52.28 -4.85 -0.51
N VAL A 557 52.59 -3.83 0.23
CA VAL A 557 52.52 -2.45 -0.25
C VAL A 557 53.58 -2.17 -1.32
N ASN A 558 54.72 -2.88 -1.23
CA ASN A 558 55.85 -2.74 -2.15
C ASN A 558 56.52 -4.06 -2.47
N VAL A 559 56.73 -4.33 -3.76
CA VAL A 559 57.80 -5.19 -4.25
C VAL A 559 59.02 -4.30 -4.48
N ARG A 560 60.06 -4.51 -3.67
CA ARG A 560 61.32 -3.76 -3.81
C ARG A 560 62.28 -4.53 -4.67
N LEU A 561 62.94 -3.77 -5.54
CA LEU A 561 63.95 -4.29 -6.44
C LEU A 561 65.17 -3.39 -6.37
N LYS A 562 66.34 -3.93 -6.02
CA LYS A 562 67.61 -3.24 -5.98
C LYS A 562 68.57 -3.89 -6.96
N VAL A 563 69.17 -3.09 -7.82
CA VAL A 563 70.19 -3.54 -8.80
C VAL A 563 71.52 -2.94 -8.44
N GLU A 564 72.54 -3.78 -8.31
CA GLU A 564 73.93 -3.40 -8.04
C GLU A 564 74.85 -4.13 -9.05
N GLY A 565 75.18 -3.43 -10.14
CA GLY A 565 75.88 -4.03 -11.28
C GLY A 565 74.99 -5.11 -11.91
N THR A 566 75.48 -6.35 -11.95
CA THR A 566 74.74 -7.52 -12.44
C THR A 566 73.91 -8.23 -11.36
N ARG A 567 74.08 -7.83 -10.09
CA ARG A 567 73.36 -8.44 -8.98
C ARG A 567 72.03 -7.76 -8.75
N VAL A 568 70.97 -8.57 -8.66
CA VAL A 568 69.60 -8.14 -8.40
C VAL A 568 69.19 -8.68 -7.05
N THR A 569 68.67 -7.82 -6.19
CA THR A 569 68.09 -8.21 -4.91
C THR A 569 66.64 -7.72 -4.87
N TYR A 570 65.70 -8.59 -4.56
CA TYR A 570 64.30 -8.24 -4.38
C TYR A 570 63.72 -8.75 -3.07
N TRP A 571 62.70 -8.07 -2.59
CA TRP A 571 61.92 -8.49 -1.43
C TRP A 571 60.51 -7.92 -1.53
N VAL A 572 59.60 -8.49 -0.76
CA VAL A 572 58.23 -7.99 -0.61
C VAL A 572 58.10 -7.45 0.80
N GLU A 573 57.62 -6.22 0.93
CA GLU A 573 57.41 -5.56 2.22
C GLU A 573 55.97 -5.12 2.42
N ASP A 574 55.49 -5.12 3.68
CA ASP A 574 54.21 -4.61 4.08
C ASP A 574 54.17 -3.07 4.13
N ALA A 575 52.97 -2.51 4.49
CA ALA A 575 52.78 -1.07 4.65
C ALA A 575 53.72 -0.42 5.68
N ARG A 576 54.31 -1.21 6.57
CA ARG A 576 55.23 -0.76 7.64
C ARG A 576 56.68 -0.89 7.24
N GLY A 577 56.95 -1.39 6.01
CA GLY A 577 58.30 -1.64 5.52
C GLY A 577 58.95 -2.92 6.10
N GLN A 578 58.14 -3.79 6.74
CA GLN A 578 58.63 -5.09 7.20
C GLN A 578 58.70 -6.07 6.03
N VAL A 579 59.80 -6.77 5.89
CA VAL A 579 59.98 -7.81 4.89
C VAL A 579 59.10 -9.00 5.20
N LEU A 580 58.26 -9.39 4.21
CA LEU A 580 57.38 -10.54 4.30
C LEU A 580 58.16 -11.79 3.84
N GLU A 581 58.37 -12.72 4.75
CA GLU A 581 58.96 -14.03 4.44
C GLU A 581 57.92 -14.94 3.81
N ASP A 582 58.34 -15.94 3.06
CA ASP A 582 57.49 -16.97 2.42
C ASP A 582 56.52 -16.49 1.30
N ARG A 583 56.77 -15.33 0.73
CA ARG A 583 55.98 -14.86 -0.43
C ARG A 583 56.43 -15.52 -1.72
N LYS A 584 55.47 -16.06 -2.49
CA LYS A 584 55.71 -16.56 -3.86
C LYS A 584 55.83 -15.40 -4.83
N VAL A 585 57.02 -15.28 -5.39
CA VAL A 585 57.34 -14.19 -6.33
C VAL A 585 57.64 -14.79 -7.70
N HIS A 586 57.07 -14.20 -8.75
CA HIS A 586 57.40 -14.53 -10.11
C HIS A 586 58.47 -13.53 -10.60
N VAL A 587 59.61 -14.05 -11.09
CA VAL A 587 60.66 -13.23 -11.66
C VAL A 587 60.78 -13.57 -13.13
N ALA A 588 60.67 -12.54 -14.00
CA ALA A 588 60.85 -12.66 -15.42
C ALA A 588 62.02 -11.77 -15.89
N LEU A 589 62.78 -12.28 -16.81
CA LEU A 589 63.89 -11.56 -17.48
C LEU A 589 63.55 -11.38 -18.96
N SER A 590 63.86 -10.21 -19.55
CA SER A 590 63.71 -9.97 -20.99
C SER A 590 64.79 -10.70 -21.81
N GLY A 591 65.78 -11.27 -21.16
CA GLY A 591 66.89 -12.03 -21.77
C GLY A 591 67.91 -12.44 -20.75
N GLY A 592 68.87 -13.27 -21.12
CA GLY A 592 69.90 -13.78 -20.19
C GLY A 592 69.40 -14.89 -19.25
N GLU A 593 70.21 -15.20 -18.27
CA GLU A 593 69.93 -16.25 -17.27
C GLU A 593 70.17 -15.74 -15.85
N ARG A 594 69.44 -16.36 -14.87
CA ARG A 594 69.70 -16.14 -13.43
C ARG A 594 70.72 -17.15 -12.93
N VAL A 595 71.74 -16.66 -12.27
CA VAL A 595 72.79 -17.48 -11.63
C VAL A 595 72.99 -17.02 -10.19
N ASP A 596 73.60 -17.86 -9.36
CA ASP A 596 74.00 -17.55 -7.98
C ASP A 596 72.84 -17.03 -7.08
N GLU A 597 71.72 -17.70 -7.15
CA GLU A 597 70.55 -17.32 -6.34
C GLU A 597 70.74 -17.64 -4.86
N ALA A 598 70.51 -16.68 -3.99
CA ALA A 598 70.60 -16.81 -2.53
C ALA A 598 69.41 -16.12 -1.85
N VAL A 599 68.85 -16.74 -0.82
CA VAL A 599 67.75 -16.19 0.01
C VAL A 599 68.26 -15.98 1.42
N GLN A 600 68.09 -14.75 1.94
CA GLN A 600 68.43 -14.41 3.33
C GLN A 600 67.45 -13.39 3.91
N GLY A 601 66.77 -13.73 5.02
CA GLY A 601 65.86 -12.83 5.72
C GLY A 601 64.71 -12.28 4.81
N GLY A 602 64.07 -13.17 4.04
CA GLY A 602 62.97 -12.79 3.12
C GLY A 602 63.39 -12.00 1.87
N ARG A 603 64.72 -11.81 1.68
CA ARG A 603 65.27 -11.16 0.48
C ARG A 603 65.93 -12.20 -0.40
N THR A 604 65.62 -12.18 -1.67
CA THR A 604 66.23 -13.03 -2.67
C THR A 604 67.19 -12.23 -3.53
N SER A 605 68.42 -12.71 -3.72
CA SER A 605 69.44 -12.12 -4.57
C SER A 605 69.85 -13.11 -5.66
N PHE A 606 70.06 -12.63 -6.86
CA PHE A 606 70.63 -13.42 -7.95
C PHE A 606 71.47 -12.54 -8.87
N THR A 607 72.37 -13.13 -9.64
CA THR A 607 73.17 -12.45 -10.66
C THR A 607 72.58 -12.69 -12.03
N VAL A 608 72.49 -11.62 -12.86
CA VAL A 608 72.05 -11.71 -14.26
C VAL A 608 73.30 -11.87 -15.15
N ARG A 609 73.32 -12.96 -15.90
CA ARG A 609 74.34 -13.19 -16.94
C ARG A 609 73.74 -12.99 -18.31
N ALA A 610 74.15 -11.91 -19.00
CA ALA A 610 73.62 -11.57 -20.31
C ALA A 610 74.67 -10.76 -21.13
N PRO A 611 74.60 -10.81 -22.45
CA PRO A 611 75.52 -10.03 -23.32
C PRO A 611 75.15 -8.56 -23.48
N GLY A 612 74.05 -8.12 -22.91
CA GLY A 612 73.56 -6.74 -23.02
C GLY A 612 72.48 -6.44 -21.96
N PRO A 613 71.86 -5.25 -22.01
CA PRO A 613 70.87 -4.82 -21.02
C PRO A 613 69.69 -5.77 -20.93
N VAL A 614 69.25 -6.08 -19.69
CA VAL A 614 68.15 -7.00 -19.43
C VAL A 614 67.14 -6.32 -18.53
N GLY A 615 65.87 -6.31 -18.96
CA GLY A 615 64.73 -5.93 -18.13
C GLY A 615 64.43 -7.04 -17.14
N VAL A 616 64.29 -6.70 -15.87
CA VAL A 616 63.89 -7.59 -14.77
C VAL A 616 62.54 -7.17 -14.27
N SER A 617 61.62 -8.10 -14.26
CA SER A 617 60.26 -7.92 -13.67
C SER A 617 60.13 -8.86 -12.50
N VAL A 618 59.72 -8.33 -11.37
CA VAL A 618 59.49 -9.10 -10.14
C VAL A 618 58.03 -8.84 -9.69
N ALA A 619 57.24 -9.85 -9.70
CA ALA A 619 55.80 -9.77 -9.34
C ALA A 619 55.47 -10.68 -8.16
N ASP A 620 54.83 -10.15 -7.16
CA ASP A 620 54.20 -10.99 -6.11
C ASP A 620 53.02 -11.78 -6.70
N VAL A 621 53.08 -13.10 -6.63
CA VAL A 621 52.08 -13.97 -7.27
C VAL A 621 50.68 -13.80 -6.71
N SER A 622 50.57 -13.44 -5.41
CA SER A 622 49.27 -13.31 -4.75
C SER A 622 48.57 -11.99 -5.06
N THR A 623 49.31 -10.91 -5.28
CA THR A 623 48.76 -9.55 -5.43
C THR A 623 48.93 -8.98 -6.82
N GLY A 624 49.82 -9.53 -7.63
CA GLY A 624 50.18 -8.98 -8.94
C GLY A 624 51.02 -7.69 -8.89
N VAL A 625 51.38 -7.23 -7.69
CA VAL A 625 52.24 -6.05 -7.54
C VAL A 625 53.60 -6.34 -8.16
N THR A 626 54.05 -5.47 -9.07
CA THR A 626 55.25 -5.69 -9.87
C THR A 626 56.25 -4.55 -9.72
N ALA A 627 57.50 -4.88 -9.56
CA ALA A 627 58.62 -3.96 -9.68
C ALA A 627 59.42 -4.26 -10.96
N LEU A 628 59.90 -3.22 -11.61
CA LEU A 628 60.64 -3.32 -12.84
C LEU A 628 62.01 -2.61 -12.69
N ALA A 629 63.05 -3.20 -13.21
CA ALA A 629 64.36 -2.59 -13.28
C ALA A 629 65.11 -3.02 -14.57
N GLU A 630 66.14 -2.31 -14.94
CA GLU A 630 67.05 -2.67 -16.01
C GLU A 630 68.42 -2.99 -15.40
N VAL A 631 68.94 -4.15 -15.74
CA VAL A 631 70.32 -4.58 -15.39
C VAL A 631 71.21 -4.35 -16.58
N ARG A 632 72.30 -3.65 -16.38
CA ARG A 632 73.34 -3.41 -17.43
C ARG A 632 74.60 -4.15 -17.01
N PRO A 633 74.93 -5.26 -17.69
CA PRO A 633 76.12 -6.09 -17.37
C PRO A 633 77.43 -5.38 -17.62
#